data_243c41873ea5b70e70385f0d3d8fd0e6
#
_entry.id   243c41873ea5b70e70385f0d3d8fd0e6
#
_cell.length_a   1.000
_cell.length_b   1.000
_cell.length_c   1.000
_cell.angle_alpha   90.00
_cell.angle_beta   90.00
_cell.angle_gamma   90.00
#
_symmetry.space_group_name_H-M   'P 1'
#
loop_
_entity.id
_entity.type
_entity.pdbx_description
1 polymer ?
#
loop_
_entity_poly.entity_id
_entity_poly.type
_entity_poly.pdbx_seq_one_letter_code
_entity_poly.pdbx_strand_id
1 'polypeptide(L)'
;MDDARARRDGRAQARWEGLELMKTTPWGFRDILPEEAQAREEIAQTVAGCFKSHGYLPVETPLLEDKSSLDRGGRITDTPFKLFDDDGRLLVVRPDNTLPIVRLVSTRLRDAALPLRLRYEAPLVRAQPRNSGAARQFTQLGFELIGEGGDAGDVEMVSLVIESLQALGLTSWRIVFGSVRPFMELLARCGDASLSSDVLSLVHANNLVDLDTRLAQSSIGEPLRRAISELPRLHGGIEALDRVDELAVLAGIEEPLTGELRALVQRLEQRFTKAGEGAGAAPDAAGAQAGKAGSTLSSSEAPFGLDGALSFDFSIMNSFDYYTGLVLKVYAGNLPDPVGTGGRYDSAFDGVFPELDRVPAAGFAFSLERLEGACTASEDARDASADHAVARAMEEPLRIAVPKGSLNAGTIAALEAVGLDVSGLRDPGRHLIIHARDLRGEVAGGEISEGGTTAGSETEGEGASASARLAGPSIGDVEFIIVRATDAPAFVAGGGADCGFCGRDSLIEADLGLLELVDMHYGACRFIEAEPAGRAGAADRAYARRGCLRVATKYPRIASAWYESRGIAADIVTLHGNIELGPIVGMTDRIVDITATGTTLRENDLVITGELMECTARFFVNPGRARLDARVRMLADRLAAYAAVRGQRG
;
A
#
# COMPACT_ATOMS: atom_id res chain seq x y z
N MET A 1 -30.06 -37.70 30.29
CA MET A 1 -28.94 -37.16 29.45
C MET A 1 -28.81 -35.65 29.58
N ASP A 2 -29.85 -34.92 29.87
CA ASP A 2 -29.81 -33.45 29.99
C ASP A 2 -29.12 -32.93 31.25
N ASP A 3 -29.20 -33.66 32.37
CA ASP A 3 -28.60 -33.23 33.65
C ASP A 3 -27.03 -33.33 33.64
N ALA A 4 -26.48 -34.22 32.83
CA ALA A 4 -25.01 -34.37 32.65
C ALA A 4 -24.43 -33.29 31.75
N ARG A 5 -25.23 -32.76 30.80
CA ARG A 5 -24.86 -31.67 29.91
C ARG A 5 -24.89 -30.32 30.65
N ALA A 6 -25.94 -30.08 31.45
CA ALA A 6 -26.06 -28.88 32.28
C ALA A 6 -24.94 -28.79 33.34
N ARG A 7 -24.49 -29.92 33.90
CA ARG A 7 -23.35 -29.97 34.86
C ARG A 7 -22.02 -29.79 34.19
N ARG A 8 -21.83 -30.15 32.90
CA ARG A 8 -20.63 -29.86 32.11
C ARG A 8 -20.55 -28.38 31.76
N ASP A 9 -21.66 -27.80 31.32
CA ASP A 9 -21.72 -26.38 30.96
C ASP A 9 -21.53 -25.46 32.19
N GLY A 10 -22.15 -25.82 33.33
CA GLY A 10 -21.98 -25.10 34.59
C GLY A 10 -20.54 -25.21 35.16
N ARG A 11 -19.84 -26.34 34.95
CA ARG A 11 -18.43 -26.49 35.36
C ARG A 11 -17.48 -25.78 34.39
N ALA A 12 -17.82 -25.70 33.11
CA ALA A 12 -17.08 -24.89 32.13
C ALA A 12 -17.23 -23.42 32.49
N GLN A 13 -18.43 -22.94 32.74
CA GLN A 13 -18.72 -21.55 33.10
C GLN A 13 -18.04 -21.13 34.40
N ALA A 14 -18.15 -21.95 35.47
CA ALA A 14 -17.46 -21.71 36.74
C ALA A 14 -15.92 -21.75 36.62
N ARG A 15 -15.38 -22.50 35.64
CA ARG A 15 -13.94 -22.53 35.37
C ARG A 15 -13.46 -21.27 34.65
N TRP A 16 -14.33 -20.62 33.86
CA TRP A 16 -14.05 -19.31 33.25
C TRP A 16 -14.19 -18.16 34.27
N GLU A 17 -15.13 -18.22 35.20
CA GLU A 17 -15.30 -17.22 36.27
C GLU A 17 -14.14 -17.20 37.28
N GLY A 18 -13.43 -18.31 37.46
CA GLY A 18 -12.21 -18.37 38.29
C GLY A 18 -10.92 -17.91 37.57
N LEU A 19 -10.98 -17.62 36.27
CA LEU A 19 -9.86 -17.12 35.45
C LEU A 19 -9.87 -15.59 35.27
N GLU A 20 -10.55 -14.85 36.15
CA GLU A 20 -10.64 -13.39 36.13
C GLU A 20 -9.31 -12.62 36.18
N LEU A 21 -8.17 -13.32 36.22
CA LEU A 21 -6.83 -12.75 36.31
C LEU A 21 -5.97 -12.90 35.06
N MET A 22 -6.39 -13.65 34.04
CA MET A 22 -5.62 -13.76 32.80
C MET A 22 -6.16 -12.80 31.74
N LYS A 23 -5.46 -11.69 31.58
CA LYS A 23 -5.75 -10.74 30.50
C LYS A 23 -5.26 -11.33 29.16
N THR A 24 -5.97 -11.03 28.09
CA THR A 24 -5.51 -11.30 26.72
C THR A 24 -4.26 -10.48 26.41
N THR A 25 -3.53 -10.85 25.37
CA THR A 25 -2.40 -10.07 24.85
C THR A 25 -2.83 -8.64 24.51
N PRO A 26 -1.94 -7.65 24.59
CA PRO A 26 -2.24 -6.30 24.17
C PRO A 26 -2.67 -6.23 22.71
N TRP A 27 -3.45 -5.22 22.35
CA TRP A 27 -3.93 -5.03 20.98
C TRP A 27 -2.78 -4.98 19.96
N GLY A 28 -2.91 -5.79 18.90
CA GLY A 28 -1.91 -5.92 17.83
C GLY A 28 -0.73 -6.84 18.19
N PHE A 29 -0.80 -7.53 19.34
CA PHE A 29 0.14 -8.56 19.76
C PHE A 29 -0.60 -9.88 19.94
N ARG A 30 0.07 -11.00 19.72
CA ARG A 30 -0.49 -12.34 19.90
C ARG A 30 0.57 -13.34 20.33
N ASP A 31 0.14 -14.40 20.96
CA ASP A 31 0.97 -15.58 21.20
C ASP A 31 1.07 -16.39 19.91
N ILE A 32 2.21 -16.99 19.68
CA ILE A 32 2.48 -17.92 18.57
C ILE A 32 2.48 -19.33 19.13
N LEU A 33 1.60 -20.17 18.62
CA LEU A 33 1.45 -21.54 19.08
C LEU A 33 2.51 -22.48 18.46
N PRO A 34 2.77 -23.68 19.04
CA PRO A 34 3.89 -24.53 18.64
C PRO A 34 3.94 -24.89 17.15
N GLU A 35 2.81 -25.20 16.52
CA GLU A 35 2.75 -25.55 15.09
C GLU A 35 3.19 -24.37 14.21
N GLU A 36 2.64 -23.20 14.47
CA GLU A 36 3.00 -21.96 13.77
C GLU A 36 4.45 -21.57 14.07
N ALA A 37 4.90 -21.71 15.34
CA ALA A 37 6.27 -21.40 15.72
C ALA A 37 7.29 -22.29 14.97
N GLN A 38 6.99 -23.56 14.79
CA GLN A 38 7.83 -24.50 14.04
C GLN A 38 7.89 -24.13 12.55
N ALA A 39 6.76 -23.83 11.91
CA ALA A 39 6.73 -23.41 10.51
C ALA A 39 7.55 -22.11 10.29
N ARG A 40 7.45 -21.16 11.20
CA ARG A 40 8.24 -19.92 11.20
C ARG A 40 9.73 -20.18 11.35
N GLU A 41 10.12 -21.11 12.22
CA GLU A 41 11.52 -21.49 12.40
C GLU A 41 12.10 -22.09 11.11
N GLU A 42 11.36 -22.96 10.43
CA GLU A 42 11.77 -23.58 9.17
C GLU A 42 11.95 -22.55 8.05
N ILE A 43 11.02 -21.59 7.92
CA ILE A 43 11.13 -20.46 6.98
C ILE A 43 12.35 -19.60 7.31
N ALA A 44 12.53 -19.24 8.58
CA ALA A 44 13.65 -18.41 9.01
C ALA A 44 15.00 -19.09 8.75
N GLN A 45 15.12 -20.39 9.03
CA GLN A 45 16.31 -21.19 8.77
C GLN A 45 16.63 -21.28 7.27
N THR A 46 15.62 -21.47 6.42
CA THR A 46 15.77 -21.52 4.96
C THR A 46 16.31 -20.21 4.42
N VAL A 47 15.69 -19.08 4.77
CA VAL A 47 16.13 -17.74 4.34
C VAL A 47 17.53 -17.42 4.89
N ALA A 48 17.79 -17.69 6.17
CA ALA A 48 19.10 -17.49 6.78
C ALA A 48 20.19 -18.38 6.13
N GLY A 49 19.82 -19.58 5.65
CA GLY A 49 20.69 -20.46 4.88
C GLY A 49 21.13 -19.83 3.55
N CYS A 50 20.20 -19.22 2.81
CA CYS A 50 20.50 -18.47 1.58
C CYS A 50 21.47 -17.32 1.86
N PHE A 51 21.21 -16.49 2.88
CA PHE A 51 22.10 -15.38 3.24
C PHE A 51 23.49 -15.87 3.64
N LYS A 52 23.57 -16.95 4.42
CA LYS A 52 24.83 -17.56 4.85
C LYS A 52 25.67 -18.09 3.68
N SER A 53 25.02 -18.70 2.66
CA SER A 53 25.74 -19.24 1.48
C SER A 53 26.42 -18.15 0.66
N HIS A 54 25.94 -16.89 0.76
CA HIS A 54 26.55 -15.71 0.14
C HIS A 54 27.53 -14.96 1.08
N GLY A 55 27.88 -15.53 2.21
CA GLY A 55 28.87 -14.96 3.14
C GLY A 55 28.31 -13.89 4.09
N TYR A 56 27.00 -13.76 4.23
CA TYR A 56 26.40 -12.81 5.18
C TYR A 56 26.53 -13.32 6.61
N LEU A 57 27.16 -12.50 7.46
CA LEU A 57 27.40 -12.80 8.88
C LEU A 57 26.25 -12.32 9.74
N PRO A 58 25.87 -13.07 10.79
CA PRO A 58 24.77 -12.67 11.66
C PRO A 58 25.16 -11.50 12.56
N VAL A 59 24.23 -10.58 12.75
CA VAL A 59 24.32 -9.50 13.74
C VAL A 59 23.02 -9.39 14.52
N GLU A 60 23.13 -8.93 15.77
CA GLU A 60 21.98 -8.62 16.62
C GLU A 60 22.11 -7.19 17.13
N THR A 61 21.00 -6.45 17.09
CA THR A 61 20.92 -5.10 17.63
C THR A 61 19.90 -5.06 18.79
N PRO A 62 20.01 -4.14 19.74
CA PRO A 62 19.05 -4.00 20.83
C PRO A 62 17.63 -3.76 20.32
N LEU A 63 16.63 -4.25 21.09
CA LEU A 63 15.22 -3.96 20.82
C LEU A 63 14.88 -2.48 21.07
N LEU A 64 15.55 -1.87 22.07
CA LEU A 64 15.41 -0.46 22.40
C LEU A 64 16.56 0.33 21.80
N GLU A 65 16.24 1.43 21.15
CA GLU A 65 17.21 2.36 20.56
C GLU A 65 16.98 3.76 21.10
N ASP A 66 18.06 4.53 21.19
CA ASP A 66 17.95 5.96 21.51
C ASP A 66 17.27 6.68 20.33
N LYS A 67 16.22 7.46 20.63
CA LYS A 67 15.46 8.19 19.60
C LYS A 67 16.35 9.06 18.71
N SER A 68 17.36 9.71 19.30
CA SER A 68 18.28 10.57 18.56
C SER A 68 19.16 9.82 17.55
N SER A 69 19.43 8.54 17.80
CA SER A 69 20.19 7.69 16.86
C SER A 69 19.37 7.34 15.62
N LEU A 70 18.04 7.18 15.80
CA LEU A 70 17.13 6.89 14.70
C LEU A 70 16.78 8.13 13.86
N ASP A 71 16.75 9.31 14.49
CA ASP A 71 16.42 10.56 13.79
C ASP A 71 17.48 10.99 12.77
N ARG A 72 18.70 10.44 12.82
CA ARG A 72 19.75 10.68 11.83
C ARG A 72 19.47 10.10 10.45
N GLY A 73 18.64 9.09 10.36
CA GLY A 73 18.26 8.42 9.11
C GLY A 73 17.05 9.01 8.39
N GLY A 74 16.59 10.21 8.79
CA GLY A 74 15.40 10.83 8.25
C GLY A 74 14.17 10.64 9.14
N ARG A 75 13.00 11.02 8.64
CA ARG A 75 11.75 11.01 9.41
C ARG A 75 11.24 9.58 9.61
N ILE A 76 11.42 9.04 10.82
CA ILE A 76 10.75 7.80 11.23
C ILE A 76 9.38 8.17 11.80
N THR A 77 8.35 8.01 11.00
CA THR A 77 6.99 8.42 11.35
C THR A 77 6.32 7.53 12.39
N ASP A 78 6.77 6.29 12.60
CA ASP A 78 5.94 5.27 13.24
C ASP A 78 6.58 4.56 14.44
N THR A 79 7.02 5.32 15.45
CA THR A 79 7.47 4.75 16.73
C THR A 79 6.34 4.71 17.75
N PRO A 80 5.64 3.56 17.92
CA PRO A 80 4.43 3.51 18.76
C PRO A 80 4.72 3.47 20.26
N PHE A 81 5.93 3.03 20.67
CA PHE A 81 6.31 2.92 22.07
C PHE A 81 7.56 3.75 22.36
N LYS A 82 7.38 4.72 23.24
CA LYS A 82 8.41 5.63 23.73
C LYS A 82 8.56 5.42 25.25
N LEU A 83 9.79 5.31 25.72
CA LEU A 83 10.14 5.07 27.12
C LEU A 83 11.20 6.09 27.53
N PHE A 84 11.20 6.49 28.79
CA PHE A 84 12.31 7.26 29.36
C PHE A 84 13.21 6.31 30.16
N ASP A 85 14.51 6.36 29.90
CA ASP A 85 15.51 5.66 30.68
C ASP A 85 15.75 6.38 32.01
N ASP A 86 16.46 5.75 32.95
CA ASP A 86 16.76 6.29 34.28
C ASP A 86 17.52 7.63 34.22
N ASP A 87 18.29 7.86 33.15
CA ASP A 87 19.02 9.12 32.92
C ASP A 87 18.23 10.17 32.12
N GLY A 88 16.96 9.90 31.84
CA GLY A 88 16.04 10.79 31.11
C GLY A 88 16.17 10.75 29.59
N ARG A 89 16.94 9.81 29.02
CA ARG A 89 16.98 9.61 27.58
C ARG A 89 15.67 9.02 27.05
N LEU A 90 15.25 9.50 25.88
CA LEU A 90 14.08 8.98 25.19
C LEU A 90 14.48 7.76 24.36
N LEU A 91 14.04 6.59 24.81
CA LEU A 91 14.19 5.33 24.10
C LEU A 91 12.93 4.99 23.33
N VAL A 92 13.08 4.23 22.26
CA VAL A 92 11.98 3.73 21.42
C VAL A 92 12.16 2.26 21.13
N VAL A 93 11.06 1.51 21.07
CA VAL A 93 11.08 0.17 20.49
C VAL A 93 11.31 0.31 19.00
N ARG A 94 12.33 -0.36 18.46
CA ARG A 94 12.72 -0.21 17.05
C ARG A 94 11.58 -0.56 16.09
N PRO A 95 11.26 0.32 15.12
CA PRO A 95 10.27 0.05 14.07
C PRO A 95 10.89 -0.56 12.81
N ASP A 96 12.24 -0.59 12.74
CA ASP A 96 13.07 -0.99 11.63
C ASP A 96 14.44 -1.44 12.16
N ASN A 97 15.19 -2.26 11.42
CA ASN A 97 16.50 -2.72 11.82
C ASN A 97 17.65 -2.13 10.99
N THR A 98 17.39 -1.48 9.86
CA THR A 98 18.43 -0.87 9.02
C THR A 98 19.16 0.25 9.77
N LEU A 99 18.46 1.19 10.42
CA LEU A 99 19.09 2.27 11.18
C LEU A 99 19.86 1.79 12.42
N PRO A 100 19.38 0.83 13.23
CA PRO A 100 20.20 0.14 14.22
C PRO A 100 21.50 -0.46 13.66
N ILE A 101 21.47 -1.02 12.45
CA ILE A 101 22.69 -1.54 11.80
C ILE A 101 23.58 -0.39 11.32
N VAL A 102 23.04 0.67 10.75
CA VAL A 102 23.81 1.88 10.43
C VAL A 102 24.56 2.40 11.68
N ARG A 103 23.88 2.49 12.83
CA ARG A 103 24.50 2.84 14.12
C ARG A 103 25.59 1.84 14.52
N LEU A 104 25.31 0.53 14.42
CA LEU A 104 26.28 -0.53 14.74
C LEU A 104 27.54 -0.39 13.91
N VAL A 105 27.40 -0.25 12.59
CA VAL A 105 28.53 -0.10 11.65
C VAL A 105 29.30 1.18 11.94
N SER A 106 28.60 2.31 12.13
CA SER A 106 29.21 3.62 12.39
C SER A 106 29.98 3.67 13.71
N THR A 107 29.69 2.80 14.68
CA THR A 107 30.30 2.84 16.02
C THR A 107 31.25 1.67 16.29
N ARG A 108 30.93 0.48 15.83
CA ARG A 108 31.64 -0.75 16.20
C ARG A 108 32.39 -1.41 15.05
N LEU A 109 31.99 -1.13 13.80
CA LEU A 109 32.56 -1.74 12.59
C LEU A 109 33.12 -0.70 11.61
N ARG A 110 33.30 0.55 12.03
CA ARG A 110 33.81 1.63 11.17
C ARG A 110 35.20 1.38 10.61
N ASP A 111 36.02 0.57 11.31
CA ASP A 111 37.39 0.19 10.88
C ASP A 111 37.43 -1.19 10.20
N ALA A 112 36.28 -1.81 9.98
CA ALA A 112 36.21 -3.10 9.31
C ALA A 112 36.41 -2.96 7.80
N ALA A 113 36.99 -3.99 7.20
CA ALA A 113 37.17 -4.02 5.74
C ALA A 113 35.82 -4.12 5.02
N LEU A 114 35.63 -3.26 4.01
CA LEU A 114 34.48 -3.33 3.12
C LEU A 114 34.73 -4.33 1.97
N PRO A 115 33.69 -4.94 1.39
CA PRO A 115 32.28 -4.80 1.75
C PRO A 115 31.88 -5.61 2.98
N LEU A 116 30.96 -5.07 3.79
CA LEU A 116 30.33 -5.78 4.89
C LEU A 116 29.04 -6.44 4.41
N ARG A 117 28.89 -7.73 4.70
CA ARG A 117 27.70 -8.53 4.45
C ARG A 117 27.11 -8.98 5.78
N LEU A 118 26.03 -8.33 6.19
CA LEU A 118 25.40 -8.53 7.50
C LEU A 118 23.98 -9.07 7.33
N ARG A 119 23.56 -10.06 8.16
CA ARG A 119 22.19 -10.57 8.19
C ARG A 119 21.63 -10.55 9.58
N TYR A 120 20.32 -10.48 9.68
CA TYR A 120 19.62 -10.43 10.95
C TYR A 120 18.25 -11.11 10.91
N GLU A 121 17.81 -11.56 12.08
CA GLU A 121 16.44 -11.88 12.41
C GLU A 121 16.03 -10.99 13.59
N ALA A 122 15.01 -10.15 13.40
CA ALA A 122 14.74 -9.08 14.35
C ALA A 122 13.24 -8.85 14.56
N PRO A 123 12.73 -8.97 15.80
CA PRO A 123 11.38 -8.53 16.13
C PRO A 123 11.31 -7.00 16.10
N LEU A 124 10.22 -6.49 15.54
CA LEU A 124 9.94 -5.06 15.36
C LEU A 124 8.53 -4.73 15.83
N VAL A 125 8.31 -3.46 16.14
CA VAL A 125 6.98 -2.97 16.50
C VAL A 125 6.68 -1.67 15.77
N ARG A 126 5.59 -1.65 14.99
CA ARG A 126 5.10 -0.46 14.27
C ARG A 126 3.74 0.00 14.76
N ALA A 127 3.48 1.29 14.63
CA ALA A 127 2.14 1.82 14.77
C ALA A 127 1.26 1.26 13.65
N GLN A 128 0.03 0.92 14.00
CA GLN A 128 -0.98 0.46 13.05
C GLN A 128 -2.30 1.16 13.36
N PRO A 129 -3.08 1.57 12.36
CA PRO A 129 -4.45 2.02 12.60
C PRO A 129 -5.28 0.90 13.21
N ARG A 130 -6.14 1.22 14.20
CA ARG A 130 -6.94 0.20 14.90
C ARG A 130 -7.90 -0.56 14.00
N ASN A 131 -8.31 0.05 12.89
CA ASN A 131 -9.23 -0.51 11.89
C ASN A 131 -8.52 -1.26 10.75
N SER A 132 -7.18 -1.36 10.76
CA SER A 132 -6.44 -2.08 9.72
C SER A 132 -6.46 -3.60 9.89
N GLY A 133 -6.71 -4.09 11.12
CA GLY A 133 -6.53 -5.52 11.44
C GLY A 133 -5.07 -6.00 11.45
N ALA A 134 -4.11 -5.13 11.13
CA ALA A 134 -2.70 -5.48 11.04
C ALA A 134 -2.04 -5.67 12.42
N ALA A 135 -1.14 -6.66 12.52
CA ALA A 135 -0.33 -6.87 13.70
C ALA A 135 0.66 -5.70 13.88
N ARG A 136 0.89 -5.31 15.13
CA ARG A 136 1.86 -4.27 15.49
C ARG A 136 3.27 -4.84 15.65
N GLN A 137 3.39 -6.10 16.08
CA GLN A 137 4.64 -6.83 16.20
C GLN A 137 4.78 -7.81 15.04
N PHE A 138 5.96 -7.82 14.44
CA PHE A 138 6.34 -8.77 13.38
C PHE A 138 7.86 -8.96 13.38
N THR A 139 8.33 -10.00 12.68
CA THR A 139 9.75 -10.35 12.60
C THR A 139 10.28 -10.06 11.21
N GLN A 140 11.38 -9.32 11.13
CA GLN A 140 12.15 -9.14 9.90
C GLN A 140 13.27 -10.18 9.80
N LEU A 141 13.37 -10.79 8.62
CA LEU A 141 14.53 -11.58 8.16
C LEU A 141 15.23 -10.74 7.09
N GLY A 142 16.35 -10.11 7.42
CA GLY A 142 16.96 -9.14 6.53
C GLY A 142 18.46 -9.28 6.39
N PHE A 143 18.98 -8.58 5.39
CA PHE A 143 20.41 -8.46 5.16
C PHE A 143 20.77 -7.04 4.67
N GLU A 144 22.01 -6.64 4.95
CA GLU A 144 22.58 -5.35 4.56
C GLU A 144 23.94 -5.58 3.89
N LEU A 145 24.14 -4.98 2.72
CA LEU A 145 25.34 -4.97 1.92
C LEU A 145 25.93 -3.56 1.93
N ILE A 146 27.06 -3.38 2.59
CA ILE A 146 27.65 -2.07 2.82
C ILE A 146 29.05 -2.04 2.21
N GLY A 147 29.33 -1.06 1.36
CA GLY A 147 30.60 -0.91 0.66
C GLY A 147 30.69 -1.56 -0.72
N GLU A 148 29.61 -2.18 -1.20
CA GLU A 148 29.49 -2.68 -2.58
C GLU A 148 28.48 -1.83 -3.34
N GLY A 149 28.94 -1.14 -4.37
CA GLY A 149 28.13 -0.20 -5.14
C GLY A 149 27.83 -0.63 -6.56
N GLY A 150 27.03 0.21 -7.20
CA GLY A 150 26.70 0.04 -8.62
C GLY A 150 25.95 -1.26 -8.92
N ASP A 151 26.04 -1.66 -10.18
CA ASP A 151 25.30 -2.81 -10.71
C ASP A 151 25.62 -4.14 -9.99
N ALA A 152 26.85 -4.32 -9.48
CA ALA A 152 27.24 -5.55 -8.80
C ALA A 152 26.49 -5.74 -7.47
N GLY A 153 26.40 -4.68 -6.66
CA GLY A 153 25.66 -4.71 -5.39
C GLY A 153 24.16 -4.88 -5.58
N ASP A 154 23.59 -4.22 -6.59
CA ASP A 154 22.15 -4.33 -6.89
C ASP A 154 21.79 -5.74 -7.40
N VAL A 155 22.61 -6.31 -8.28
CA VAL A 155 22.44 -7.69 -8.76
C VAL A 155 22.60 -8.69 -7.61
N GLU A 156 23.59 -8.51 -6.71
CA GLU A 156 23.77 -9.37 -5.54
C GLU A 156 22.51 -9.33 -4.64
N MET A 157 22.05 -8.12 -4.31
CA MET A 157 20.86 -7.92 -3.46
C MET A 157 19.63 -8.61 -4.05
N VAL A 158 19.30 -8.34 -5.31
CA VAL A 158 18.09 -8.88 -5.94
C VAL A 158 18.21 -10.38 -6.17
N SER A 159 19.38 -10.89 -6.53
CA SER A 159 19.62 -12.33 -6.69
C SER A 159 19.37 -13.08 -5.39
N LEU A 160 19.84 -12.56 -4.27
CA LEU A 160 19.66 -13.17 -2.96
C LEU A 160 18.19 -13.22 -2.55
N VAL A 161 17.42 -12.20 -2.92
CA VAL A 161 15.95 -12.18 -2.74
C VAL A 161 15.29 -13.28 -3.58
N ILE A 162 15.62 -13.39 -4.87
CA ILE A 162 15.06 -14.40 -5.77
C ILE A 162 15.40 -15.81 -5.29
N GLU A 163 16.66 -16.07 -4.95
CA GLU A 163 17.14 -17.35 -4.45
C GLU A 163 16.42 -17.75 -3.13
N SER A 164 16.13 -16.78 -2.25
CA SER A 164 15.37 -17.02 -1.02
C SER A 164 13.93 -17.44 -1.29
N LEU A 165 13.25 -16.79 -2.24
CA LEU A 165 11.89 -17.13 -2.65
C LEU A 165 11.83 -18.53 -3.29
N GLN A 166 12.82 -18.86 -4.13
CA GLN A 166 12.95 -20.19 -4.74
C GLN A 166 13.22 -21.29 -3.70
N ALA A 167 14.11 -21.02 -2.73
CA ALA A 167 14.42 -21.95 -1.65
C ALA A 167 13.20 -22.24 -0.75
N LEU A 168 12.30 -21.28 -0.60
CA LEU A 168 11.01 -21.46 0.08
C LEU A 168 9.96 -22.18 -0.79
N GLY A 169 10.30 -22.53 -2.05
CA GLY A 169 9.38 -23.17 -2.97
C GLY A 169 8.22 -22.28 -3.43
N LEU A 170 8.35 -20.97 -3.32
CA LEU A 170 7.33 -20.04 -3.82
C LEU A 170 7.42 -19.94 -5.34
N THR A 171 6.34 -20.30 -6.02
CA THR A 171 6.25 -20.31 -7.51
C THR A 171 5.56 -19.06 -8.06
N SER A 172 4.70 -18.42 -7.27
CA SER A 172 3.98 -17.20 -7.65
C SER A 172 4.50 -16.02 -6.85
N TRP A 173 5.41 -15.25 -7.46
CA TRP A 173 5.95 -14.02 -6.87
C TRP A 173 6.24 -12.96 -7.94
N ARG A 174 6.30 -11.72 -7.51
CA ARG A 174 6.65 -10.58 -8.36
C ARG A 174 7.55 -9.61 -7.60
N ILE A 175 8.62 -9.16 -8.23
CA ILE A 175 9.47 -8.07 -7.75
C ILE A 175 9.08 -6.81 -8.51
N VAL A 176 8.68 -5.79 -7.77
CA VAL A 176 8.32 -4.49 -8.31
C VAL A 176 9.41 -3.51 -7.96
N PHE A 177 10.07 -2.97 -8.98
CA PHE A 177 11.13 -1.97 -8.85
C PHE A 177 10.59 -0.56 -8.96
N GLY A 178 11.17 0.34 -8.19
CA GLY A 178 11.06 1.78 -8.33
C GLY A 178 12.42 2.44 -8.23
N SER A 179 12.49 3.72 -8.55
CA SER A 179 13.68 4.54 -8.35
C SER A 179 13.30 5.93 -7.92
N VAL A 180 13.99 6.43 -6.89
CA VAL A 180 13.81 7.80 -6.39
C VAL A 180 14.46 8.81 -7.34
N ARG A 181 15.49 8.42 -8.08
CA ARG A 181 16.30 9.30 -8.94
C ARG A 181 15.47 10.11 -9.96
N PRO A 182 14.58 9.51 -10.79
CA PRO A 182 13.81 10.29 -11.76
C PRO A 182 12.98 11.39 -11.11
N PHE A 183 12.42 11.09 -9.94
CA PHE A 183 11.62 12.06 -9.19
C PHE A 183 12.47 13.23 -8.70
N MET A 184 13.61 12.94 -8.08
CA MET A 184 14.53 13.97 -7.56
C MET A 184 15.10 14.87 -8.67
N GLU A 185 15.39 14.30 -9.84
CA GLU A 185 15.86 15.06 -11.02
C GLU A 185 14.79 16.03 -11.55
N LEU A 186 13.52 15.61 -11.58
CA LEU A 186 12.40 16.48 -11.95
C LEU A 186 12.18 17.58 -10.90
N LEU A 187 12.23 17.25 -9.60
CA LEU A 187 12.03 18.22 -8.53
C LEU A 187 13.13 19.26 -8.44
N ALA A 188 14.39 18.87 -8.74
CA ALA A 188 15.51 19.81 -8.81
C ALA A 188 15.29 20.95 -9.83
N ARG A 189 14.45 20.70 -10.85
CA ARG A 189 14.10 21.69 -11.88
C ARG A 189 12.93 22.61 -11.51
N CYS A 190 12.22 22.31 -10.43
CA CYS A 190 11.10 23.15 -9.98
C CYS A 190 11.54 24.53 -9.52
N GLY A 191 12.77 24.65 -8.97
CA GLY A 191 13.27 25.90 -8.42
C GLY A 191 12.51 26.42 -7.18
N ASP A 192 11.58 25.61 -6.64
CA ASP A 192 10.72 25.93 -5.51
C ASP A 192 10.76 24.76 -4.49
N ALA A 193 11.45 24.98 -3.38
CA ALA A 193 11.62 23.99 -2.34
C ALA A 193 10.31 23.63 -1.61
N SER A 194 9.38 24.59 -1.50
CA SER A 194 8.07 24.34 -0.90
C SER A 194 7.23 23.42 -1.78
N LEU A 195 7.19 23.69 -3.09
CA LEU A 195 6.51 22.82 -4.05
C LEU A 195 7.11 21.41 -4.05
N SER A 196 8.44 21.29 -4.03
CA SER A 196 9.11 19.99 -4.01
C SER A 196 8.75 19.19 -2.75
N SER A 197 8.70 19.84 -1.58
CA SER A 197 8.28 19.21 -0.32
C SER A 197 6.83 18.75 -0.35
N ASP A 198 5.92 19.59 -0.88
CA ASP A 198 4.50 19.25 -1.00
C ASP A 198 4.30 18.05 -1.94
N VAL A 199 4.96 18.07 -3.09
CA VAL A 199 4.91 16.98 -4.08
C VAL A 199 5.38 15.66 -3.48
N LEU A 200 6.53 15.65 -2.80
CA LEU A 200 7.04 14.45 -2.12
C LEU A 200 6.05 13.93 -1.07
N SER A 201 5.48 14.83 -0.26
CA SER A 201 4.51 14.47 0.77
C SER A 201 3.25 13.82 0.18
N LEU A 202 2.74 14.35 -0.95
CA LEU A 202 1.56 13.84 -1.63
C LEU A 202 1.81 12.46 -2.28
N VAL A 203 2.98 12.28 -2.89
CA VAL A 203 3.37 10.98 -3.47
C VAL A 203 3.57 9.93 -2.37
N HIS A 204 4.22 10.27 -1.26
CA HIS A 204 4.35 9.38 -0.10
C HIS A 204 2.99 9.01 0.51
N ALA A 205 2.04 9.93 0.50
CA ALA A 205 0.67 9.68 0.95
C ALA A 205 -0.17 8.88 -0.06
N ASN A 206 0.38 8.50 -1.23
CA ASN A 206 -0.34 7.87 -2.34
C ASN A 206 -1.54 8.70 -2.83
N ASN A 207 -1.48 10.02 -2.71
CA ASN A 207 -2.56 10.94 -3.08
C ASN A 207 -2.22 11.66 -4.40
N LEU A 208 -2.50 11.01 -5.52
CA LEU A 208 -2.19 11.53 -6.84
C LEU A 208 -3.23 12.57 -7.33
N VAL A 209 -4.39 12.63 -6.71
CA VAL A 209 -5.43 13.63 -7.04
C VAL A 209 -5.04 15.02 -6.50
N ASP A 210 -4.63 15.09 -5.23
CA ASP A 210 -4.17 16.34 -4.65
C ASP A 210 -2.82 16.78 -5.24
N LEU A 211 -1.98 15.83 -5.70
CA LEU A 211 -0.77 16.13 -6.47
C LEU A 211 -1.10 16.95 -7.70
N ASP A 212 -2.06 16.53 -8.53
CA ASP A 212 -2.47 17.27 -9.73
C ASP A 212 -3.01 18.67 -9.38
N THR A 213 -3.81 18.74 -8.33
CA THR A 213 -4.35 20.02 -7.84
C THR A 213 -3.23 20.97 -7.41
N ARG A 214 -2.23 20.47 -6.67
CA ARG A 214 -1.09 21.27 -6.21
C ARG A 214 -0.20 21.73 -7.36
N LEU A 215 0.04 20.85 -8.33
CA LEU A 215 0.79 21.17 -9.54
C LEU A 215 0.09 22.21 -10.41
N ALA A 216 -1.23 22.14 -10.56
CA ALA A 216 -2.03 23.12 -11.32
C ALA A 216 -1.95 24.54 -10.73
N GLN A 217 -1.78 24.65 -9.39
CA GLN A 217 -1.62 25.93 -8.69
C GLN A 217 -0.18 26.49 -8.73
N SER A 218 0.77 25.72 -9.26
CA SER A 218 2.18 26.11 -9.31
C SER A 218 2.50 26.95 -10.54
N SER A 219 3.64 27.67 -10.51
CA SER A 219 4.15 28.48 -11.60
C SER A 219 5.10 27.73 -12.56
N ILE A 220 5.32 26.42 -12.35
CA ILE A 220 6.21 25.63 -13.20
C ILE A 220 5.63 25.43 -14.61
N GLY A 221 6.51 25.29 -15.61
CA GLY A 221 6.11 25.10 -17.01
C GLY A 221 5.35 23.80 -17.24
N GLU A 222 4.45 23.80 -18.23
CA GLU A 222 3.60 22.65 -18.56
C GLU A 222 4.37 21.34 -18.80
N PRO A 223 5.51 21.31 -19.51
CA PRO A 223 6.27 20.08 -19.72
C PRO A 223 6.74 19.42 -18.39
N LEU A 224 7.28 20.23 -17.47
CA LEU A 224 7.75 19.76 -16.16
C LEU A 224 6.57 19.35 -15.28
N ARG A 225 5.49 20.11 -15.26
CA ARG A 225 4.25 19.79 -14.54
C ARG A 225 3.70 18.45 -14.97
N ARG A 226 3.60 18.22 -16.27
CA ARG A 226 3.15 16.96 -16.85
C ARG A 226 4.07 15.80 -16.46
N ALA A 227 5.38 15.99 -16.53
CA ALA A 227 6.35 14.94 -16.16
C ALA A 227 6.21 14.55 -14.68
N ILE A 228 6.07 15.50 -13.75
CA ILE A 228 5.90 15.23 -12.32
C ILE A 228 4.54 14.55 -12.03
N SER A 229 3.47 14.95 -12.72
CA SER A 229 2.14 14.36 -12.56
C SER A 229 2.07 12.93 -13.09
N GLU A 230 2.64 12.65 -14.28
CA GLU A 230 2.59 11.32 -14.91
C GLU A 230 3.53 10.31 -14.26
N LEU A 231 4.72 10.72 -13.81
CA LEU A 231 5.76 9.80 -13.31
C LEU A 231 5.24 8.82 -12.23
N PRO A 232 4.55 9.23 -11.15
CA PRO A 232 4.07 8.29 -10.13
C PRO A 232 2.90 7.40 -10.59
N ARG A 233 2.41 7.59 -11.82
CA ARG A 233 1.38 6.74 -12.43
C ARG A 233 1.97 5.67 -13.33
N LEU A 234 3.27 5.77 -13.65
CA LEU A 234 3.94 4.82 -14.54
C LEU A 234 4.18 3.50 -13.84
N HIS A 235 3.74 2.43 -14.47
CA HIS A 235 3.89 1.04 -14.01
C HIS A 235 3.88 0.10 -15.23
N GLY A 236 4.41 -1.10 -15.07
CA GLY A 236 4.41 -2.12 -16.11
C GLY A 236 5.75 -2.80 -16.28
N GLY A 237 6.03 -3.31 -17.46
CA GLY A 237 7.30 -3.91 -17.85
C GLY A 237 8.32 -2.88 -18.29
N ILE A 238 9.15 -3.27 -19.27
CA ILE A 238 10.24 -2.41 -19.78
C ILE A 238 9.70 -1.13 -20.46
N GLU A 239 8.48 -1.17 -20.98
CA GLU A 239 7.80 -0.03 -21.59
C GLU A 239 7.56 1.14 -20.61
N ALA A 240 7.43 0.84 -19.32
CA ALA A 240 7.34 1.89 -18.30
C ALA A 240 8.65 2.70 -18.22
N LEU A 241 9.80 2.06 -18.41
CA LEU A 241 11.11 2.73 -18.45
C LEU A 241 11.24 3.65 -19.66
N ASP A 242 10.73 3.22 -20.84
CA ASP A 242 10.72 4.07 -22.04
C ASP A 242 9.94 5.36 -21.78
N ARG A 243 8.77 5.21 -21.12
CA ARG A 243 7.95 6.36 -20.79
C ARG A 243 8.58 7.30 -19.76
N VAL A 244 9.34 6.80 -18.78
CA VAL A 244 10.12 7.64 -17.85
C VAL A 244 11.15 8.48 -18.62
N ASP A 245 11.91 7.85 -19.53
CA ASP A 245 12.92 8.55 -20.31
C ASP A 245 12.29 9.59 -21.27
N GLU A 246 11.10 9.31 -21.85
CA GLU A 246 10.33 10.29 -22.62
C GLU A 246 9.92 11.51 -21.76
N LEU A 247 9.43 11.27 -20.53
CA LEU A 247 9.06 12.35 -19.60
C LEU A 247 10.29 13.16 -19.17
N ALA A 248 11.44 12.52 -19.01
CA ALA A 248 12.71 13.20 -18.74
C ALA A 248 13.08 14.17 -19.87
N VAL A 249 13.04 13.70 -21.12
CA VAL A 249 13.28 14.54 -22.30
C VAL A 249 12.29 15.69 -22.38
N LEU A 250 11.01 15.43 -22.13
CA LEU A 250 9.95 16.45 -22.09
C LEU A 250 10.27 17.56 -21.08
N ALA A 251 10.83 17.18 -19.92
CA ALA A 251 11.26 18.10 -18.85
C ALA A 251 12.65 18.72 -19.09
N GLY A 252 13.28 18.50 -20.24
CA GLY A 252 14.60 19.04 -20.60
C GLY A 252 15.78 18.27 -19.99
N ILE A 253 15.63 16.98 -19.71
CA ILE A 253 16.70 16.07 -19.27
C ILE A 253 17.09 15.21 -20.46
N GLU A 254 18.29 15.41 -21.00
CA GLU A 254 18.77 14.69 -22.19
C GLU A 254 19.29 13.28 -21.87
N GLU A 255 19.80 13.07 -20.63
CA GLU A 255 20.31 11.78 -20.20
C GLU A 255 19.17 10.84 -19.78
N PRO A 256 19.17 9.56 -20.21
CA PRO A 256 18.21 8.57 -19.74
C PRO A 256 18.29 8.39 -18.22
N LEU A 257 17.17 8.45 -17.54
CA LEU A 257 17.07 8.29 -16.09
C LEU A 257 16.91 6.83 -15.65
N THR A 258 16.68 5.91 -16.60
CA THR A 258 16.39 4.49 -16.34
C THR A 258 17.54 3.54 -16.65
N GLY A 259 18.71 4.04 -17.04
CA GLY A 259 19.83 3.22 -17.48
C GLY A 259 20.28 2.16 -16.46
N GLU A 260 20.32 2.50 -15.17
CA GLU A 260 20.67 1.59 -14.08
C GLU A 260 19.64 0.45 -13.92
N LEU A 261 18.35 0.76 -14.01
CA LEU A 261 17.28 -0.24 -13.94
C LEU A 261 17.31 -1.22 -15.12
N ARG A 262 17.58 -0.71 -16.33
CA ARG A 262 17.72 -1.55 -17.53
C ARG A 262 18.92 -2.50 -17.43
N ALA A 263 20.07 -1.98 -16.97
CA ALA A 263 21.26 -2.77 -16.76
C ALA A 263 21.04 -3.85 -15.70
N LEU A 264 20.35 -3.53 -14.60
CA LEU A 264 20.01 -4.47 -13.55
C LEU A 264 19.16 -5.64 -14.11
N VAL A 265 18.06 -5.34 -14.78
CA VAL A 265 17.17 -6.38 -15.36
C VAL A 265 17.95 -7.26 -16.34
N GLN A 266 18.71 -6.67 -17.26
CA GLN A 266 19.50 -7.44 -18.24
C GLN A 266 20.48 -8.41 -17.57
N ARG A 267 21.12 -8.00 -16.46
CA ARG A 267 22.06 -8.85 -15.72
C ARG A 267 21.35 -9.96 -14.95
N LEU A 268 20.20 -9.65 -14.36
CA LEU A 268 19.38 -10.67 -13.68
C LEU A 268 18.89 -11.73 -14.66
N GLU A 269 18.37 -11.34 -15.82
CA GLU A 269 17.96 -12.25 -16.87
C GLU A 269 19.13 -13.14 -17.31
N GLN A 270 20.31 -12.55 -17.58
CA GLN A 270 21.50 -13.32 -17.94
C GLN A 270 21.93 -14.31 -16.87
N ARG A 271 21.82 -13.95 -15.58
CA ARG A 271 22.19 -14.81 -14.46
C ARG A 271 21.24 -15.99 -14.32
N PHE A 272 19.93 -15.75 -14.34
CA PHE A 272 18.93 -16.79 -14.10
C PHE A 272 18.58 -17.63 -15.34
N THR A 273 18.78 -17.11 -16.57
CA THR A 273 18.64 -17.90 -17.81
C THR A 273 19.83 -18.87 -17.97
N LYS A 274 21.07 -18.44 -17.73
CA LYS A 274 22.26 -19.31 -17.85
C LYS A 274 22.31 -20.41 -16.77
N ALA A 275 21.74 -20.18 -15.59
CA ALA A 275 21.67 -21.20 -14.55
C ALA A 275 20.77 -22.39 -14.98
N GLY A 276 19.78 -22.16 -15.84
CA GLY A 276 18.93 -23.23 -16.43
C GLY A 276 19.64 -24.07 -17.49
N GLU A 277 20.59 -23.50 -18.25
CA GLU A 277 21.32 -24.22 -19.30
C GLU A 277 22.50 -25.06 -18.75
N GLY A 278 23.03 -24.73 -17.56
CA GLY A 278 24.20 -25.39 -16.96
C GLY A 278 23.92 -26.61 -16.10
N ALA A 279 22.67 -26.96 -15.81
CA ALA A 279 22.31 -28.09 -14.96
C ALA A 279 22.44 -29.48 -15.64
N GLY A 280 23.00 -29.55 -16.83
CA GLY A 280 23.16 -30.77 -17.65
C GLY A 280 24.51 -31.49 -17.57
N ALA A 281 25.48 -31.08 -16.75
CA ALA A 281 26.77 -31.77 -16.65
C ALA A 281 27.28 -31.85 -15.20
N ALA A 282 26.97 -32.90 -14.49
CA ALA A 282 27.63 -33.25 -13.25
C ALA A 282 28.96 -33.96 -13.55
N PRO A 283 30.11 -33.58 -12.93
CA PRO A 283 31.30 -34.42 -12.94
C PRO A 283 31.18 -35.49 -11.85
N ASP A 284 31.45 -36.74 -12.25
CA ASP A 284 31.61 -37.90 -11.37
C ASP A 284 32.61 -37.62 -10.23
N ALA A 285 32.16 -37.73 -9.00
CA ALA A 285 33.03 -37.87 -7.84
C ALA A 285 32.58 -39.05 -6.98
N ALA A 286 33.41 -40.04 -7.00
CA ALA A 286 33.29 -41.27 -6.22
C ALA A 286 33.45 -41.01 -4.72
N GLY A 287 32.59 -41.67 -3.92
CA GLY A 287 32.93 -42.25 -2.61
C GLY A 287 32.71 -41.38 -1.39
N ALA A 288 31.54 -41.53 -0.74
CA ALA A 288 31.45 -41.65 0.73
C ALA A 288 30.04 -42.13 1.14
N GLN A 289 30.01 -43.25 1.83
CA GLN A 289 28.81 -43.82 2.45
C GLN A 289 28.43 -43.03 3.69
N ALA A 290 27.16 -42.65 3.83
CA ALA A 290 26.48 -42.55 5.13
C ALA A 290 24.96 -42.39 4.99
N GLY A 291 24.20 -43.21 5.67
CA GLY A 291 22.98 -42.93 6.41
C GLY A 291 21.69 -42.55 5.64
N LYS A 292 20.80 -43.54 5.51
CA LYS A 292 19.40 -43.43 5.09
C LYS A 292 18.59 -42.59 6.07
N ALA A 293 17.96 -41.52 5.56
CA ALA A 293 16.62 -41.08 5.94
C ALA A 293 16.01 -40.42 4.69
N GLY A 294 14.92 -41.00 4.20
CA GLY A 294 14.41 -40.71 2.88
C GLY A 294 13.50 -39.48 2.81
N SER A 295 13.68 -38.78 1.75
CA SER A 295 12.62 -38.11 0.96
C SER A 295 13.26 -37.76 -0.38
N THR A 296 12.97 -38.58 -1.39
CA THR A 296 13.38 -38.30 -2.78
C THR A 296 12.46 -37.21 -3.36
N LEU A 297 12.91 -35.96 -3.38
CA LEU A 297 12.36 -34.95 -4.25
C LEU A 297 12.97 -35.17 -5.64
N SER A 298 12.13 -35.56 -6.58
CA SER A 298 12.51 -35.72 -7.98
C SER A 298 12.74 -34.33 -8.59
N SER A 299 13.97 -34.07 -9.00
CA SER A 299 14.38 -32.91 -9.79
C SER A 299 13.92 -33.06 -11.23
N SER A 300 12.73 -32.62 -11.56
CA SER A 300 12.29 -32.40 -12.95
C SER A 300 11.31 -31.22 -12.99
N GLU A 301 11.80 -30.00 -12.75
CA GLU A 301 11.05 -28.79 -13.06
C GLU A 301 11.92 -27.87 -13.92
N ALA A 302 11.31 -27.37 -14.99
CA ALA A 302 11.90 -26.50 -16.00
C ALA A 302 12.50 -25.23 -15.38
N PRO A 303 13.54 -24.61 -15.98
CA PRO A 303 14.16 -23.40 -15.47
C PRO A 303 13.12 -22.29 -15.40
N PHE A 304 12.97 -21.70 -14.22
CA PHE A 304 12.10 -20.54 -13.97
C PHE A 304 12.66 -19.34 -14.76
N GLY A 305 12.04 -18.98 -15.87
CA GLY A 305 12.29 -17.72 -16.54
C GLY A 305 11.78 -16.56 -15.67
N LEU A 306 12.47 -15.42 -15.70
CA LEU A 306 12.03 -14.19 -14.99
C LEU A 306 10.87 -13.47 -15.71
N ASP A 307 10.36 -14.03 -16.82
CA ASP A 307 9.29 -13.44 -17.63
C ASP A 307 8.03 -13.16 -16.80
N GLY A 308 7.68 -11.86 -16.71
CA GLY A 308 6.54 -11.39 -15.93
C GLY A 308 6.73 -11.33 -14.41
N ALA A 309 7.84 -11.84 -13.88
CA ALA A 309 8.16 -11.77 -12.46
C ALA A 309 8.75 -10.42 -12.03
N LEU A 310 9.30 -9.66 -12.98
CA LEU A 310 9.87 -8.33 -12.76
C LEU A 310 8.95 -7.26 -13.36
N SER A 311 8.70 -6.21 -12.61
CA SER A 311 7.90 -5.07 -13.06
C SER A 311 8.38 -3.78 -12.43
N PHE A 312 7.93 -2.65 -12.94
CA PHE A 312 8.28 -1.31 -12.46
C PHE A 312 7.02 -0.58 -11.97
N ASP A 313 7.17 0.24 -10.93
CA ASP A 313 6.12 1.14 -10.45
C ASP A 313 6.76 2.36 -9.79
N PHE A 314 6.64 3.51 -10.41
CA PHE A 314 7.24 4.76 -9.93
C PHE A 314 6.40 5.45 -8.85
N SER A 315 5.26 4.87 -8.43
CA SER A 315 4.57 5.26 -7.19
C SER A 315 5.24 4.68 -5.94
N ILE A 316 6.17 3.73 -6.09
CA ILE A 316 6.90 3.14 -4.96
C ILE A 316 7.91 4.17 -4.44
N MET A 317 7.43 5.05 -3.58
CA MET A 317 8.28 5.80 -2.68
C MET A 317 8.08 5.19 -1.30
N ASN A 318 9.13 4.66 -0.69
CA ASN A 318 8.99 4.07 0.63
C ASN A 318 8.77 5.16 1.68
N SER A 319 8.07 4.78 2.75
CA SER A 319 7.83 5.61 3.92
C SER A 319 9.10 6.00 4.70
N PHE A 320 10.29 5.57 4.25
CA PHE A 320 11.58 5.89 4.83
C PHE A 320 12.35 6.83 3.90
N ASP A 321 12.64 8.03 4.38
CA ASP A 321 13.32 9.09 3.61
C ASP A 321 14.80 8.79 3.31
N TYR A 322 15.33 7.64 3.78
CA TYR A 322 16.76 7.32 3.61
C TYR A 322 17.11 6.63 2.29
N TYR A 323 16.14 6.21 1.47
CA TYR A 323 16.44 5.60 0.18
C TYR A 323 16.96 6.62 -0.84
N THR A 324 18.05 6.26 -1.51
CA THR A 324 18.79 7.18 -2.42
C THR A 324 18.78 6.75 -3.89
N GLY A 325 18.25 5.59 -4.21
CA GLY A 325 18.26 5.03 -5.57
C GLY A 325 17.19 3.98 -5.80
N LEU A 326 17.63 2.76 -6.09
CA LEU A 326 16.76 1.59 -6.28
C LEU A 326 15.91 1.32 -5.04
N VAL A 327 14.62 1.09 -5.25
CA VAL A 327 13.66 0.62 -4.26
C VAL A 327 12.95 -0.59 -4.82
N LEU A 328 12.71 -1.61 -4.00
CA LEU A 328 11.97 -2.79 -4.44
C LEU A 328 10.96 -3.27 -3.38
N LYS A 329 9.86 -3.82 -3.88
CA LYS A 329 8.85 -4.54 -3.10
C LYS A 329 8.62 -5.91 -3.71
N VAL A 330 8.52 -6.92 -2.87
CA VAL A 330 8.30 -8.31 -3.29
C VAL A 330 6.92 -8.73 -2.84
N TYR A 331 6.15 -9.25 -3.77
CA TYR A 331 4.82 -9.82 -3.55
C TYR A 331 4.85 -11.32 -3.83
N ALA A 332 4.14 -12.12 -3.04
CA ALA A 332 4.03 -13.56 -3.22
C ALA A 332 2.69 -14.09 -2.67
N GLY A 333 2.24 -15.23 -3.16
CA GLY A 333 1.05 -15.93 -2.66
C GLY A 333 -0.26 -15.15 -2.80
N ASN A 334 -0.39 -14.25 -3.81
CA ASN A 334 -1.55 -13.38 -4.02
C ASN A 334 -1.89 -12.44 -2.84
N LEU A 335 -0.95 -12.25 -1.91
CA LEU A 335 -1.13 -11.33 -0.78
C LEU A 335 -1.16 -9.89 -1.28
N PRO A 336 -2.06 -9.03 -0.76
CA PRO A 336 -2.13 -7.62 -1.13
C PRO A 336 -0.95 -6.80 -0.59
N ASP A 337 -0.31 -7.28 0.48
CA ASP A 337 0.86 -6.68 1.10
C ASP A 337 2.16 -7.32 0.62
N PRO A 338 3.24 -6.54 0.45
CA PRO A 338 4.54 -7.10 0.05
C PRO A 338 5.10 -8.00 1.16
N VAL A 339 5.61 -9.16 0.77
CA VAL A 339 6.31 -10.08 1.70
C VAL A 339 7.67 -9.56 2.13
N GLY A 340 8.25 -8.61 1.38
CA GLY A 340 9.51 -7.97 1.72
C GLY A 340 9.70 -6.66 0.97
N THR A 341 10.58 -5.81 1.52
CA THR A 341 10.94 -4.51 0.95
C THR A 341 12.44 -4.25 1.12
N GLY A 342 13.03 -3.48 0.20
CA GLY A 342 14.43 -3.11 0.26
C GLY A 342 14.80 -2.00 -0.70
N GLY A 343 16.09 -1.68 -0.76
CA GLY A 343 16.61 -0.66 -1.66
C GLY A 343 17.99 -0.14 -1.25
N ARG A 344 18.44 0.92 -1.93
CA ARG A 344 19.71 1.60 -1.68
C ARG A 344 19.54 2.78 -0.74
N TYR A 345 20.46 2.91 0.20
CA TYR A 345 20.45 3.97 1.21
C TYR A 345 21.86 4.54 1.48
N ASP A 346 22.59 4.85 0.43
CA ASP A 346 24.00 5.27 0.45
C ASP A 346 24.25 6.45 1.40
N SER A 347 23.34 7.43 1.46
CA SER A 347 23.47 8.62 2.30
C SER A 347 23.47 8.34 3.81
N ALA A 348 23.01 7.17 4.24
CA ALA A 348 22.99 6.81 5.66
C ALA A 348 24.40 6.71 6.28
N PHE A 349 25.43 6.55 5.45
CA PHE A 349 26.82 6.47 5.87
C PHE A 349 27.65 7.70 5.54
N ASP A 350 27.05 8.80 5.08
CA ASP A 350 27.75 10.04 4.78
C ASP A 350 28.52 10.55 6.02
N GLY A 351 29.84 10.75 5.86
CA GLY A 351 30.72 11.19 6.94
C GLY A 351 31.06 10.14 8.02
N VAL A 352 30.61 8.89 7.87
CA VAL A 352 30.92 7.79 8.81
C VAL A 352 32.33 7.24 8.60
N PHE A 353 32.74 7.06 7.35
CA PHE A 353 34.06 6.53 6.99
C PHE A 353 34.97 7.67 6.55
N PRO A 354 36.07 7.97 7.31
CA PRO A 354 36.88 9.18 7.08
C PRO A 354 37.59 9.21 5.72
N GLU A 355 37.83 8.06 5.11
CA GLU A 355 38.59 7.92 3.85
C GLU A 355 37.67 7.84 2.61
N LEU A 356 36.36 7.82 2.80
CA LEU A 356 35.39 7.63 1.72
C LEU A 356 34.33 8.74 1.77
N ASP A 357 34.24 9.52 0.70
CA ASP A 357 33.23 10.57 0.57
C ASP A 357 31.80 9.99 0.59
N ARG A 358 31.63 8.77 0.10
CA ARG A 358 30.35 8.06 0.03
C ARG A 358 30.57 6.56 0.14
N VAL A 359 29.76 5.89 0.95
CA VAL A 359 29.77 4.42 1.09
C VAL A 359 28.47 3.86 0.52
N PRO A 360 28.53 3.11 -0.57
CA PRO A 360 27.34 2.47 -1.12
C PRO A 360 26.73 1.51 -0.10
N ALA A 361 25.40 1.54 0.05
CA ALA A 361 24.70 0.63 0.93
C ALA A 361 23.35 0.23 0.34
N ALA A 362 23.04 -1.05 0.44
CA ALA A 362 21.78 -1.63 0.01
C ALA A 362 21.36 -2.73 0.97
N GLY A 363 20.06 -2.91 1.16
CA GLY A 363 19.55 -3.96 2.03
C GLY A 363 18.15 -4.36 1.66
N PHE A 364 17.74 -5.51 2.20
CA PHE A 364 16.40 -6.04 2.02
C PHE A 364 15.94 -6.79 3.26
N ALA A 365 14.64 -6.71 3.56
CA ALA A 365 14.04 -7.44 4.65
C ALA A 365 12.70 -8.06 4.25
N PHE A 366 12.56 -9.36 4.52
CA PHE A 366 11.30 -10.07 4.50
C PHE A 366 10.54 -9.89 5.83
N SER A 367 9.19 -9.90 5.80
CA SER A 367 8.36 -10.15 6.97
C SER A 367 8.10 -11.65 7.09
N LEU A 368 8.52 -12.25 8.21
CA LEU A 368 8.34 -13.68 8.47
C LEU A 368 6.87 -14.08 8.43
N GLU A 369 5.99 -13.26 9.01
CA GLU A 369 4.54 -13.48 9.04
C GLU A 369 3.91 -13.50 7.65
N ARG A 370 4.40 -12.62 6.76
CA ARG A 370 3.90 -12.55 5.38
C ARG A 370 4.47 -13.67 4.51
N LEU A 371 5.73 -14.07 4.74
CA LEU A 371 6.29 -15.25 4.10
C LEU A 371 5.52 -16.52 4.49
N GLU A 372 5.20 -16.69 5.77
CA GLU A 372 4.37 -17.79 6.25
C GLU A 372 3.02 -17.83 5.51
N GLY A 373 2.31 -16.69 5.44
CA GLY A 373 1.07 -16.59 4.69
C GLY A 373 1.21 -16.92 3.20
N ALA A 374 2.31 -16.52 2.57
CA ALA A 374 2.58 -16.83 1.16
C ALA A 374 2.91 -18.33 0.94
N CYS A 375 3.64 -18.96 1.86
CA CYS A 375 3.94 -20.39 1.82
C CYS A 375 2.65 -21.21 1.97
N THR A 376 1.82 -20.89 2.96
CA THR A 376 0.51 -21.55 3.18
C THR A 376 -0.39 -21.43 1.95
N ALA A 377 -0.51 -20.22 1.39
CA ALA A 377 -1.30 -20.02 0.17
C ALA A 377 -0.78 -20.82 -1.04
N SER A 378 0.54 -21.02 -1.11
CA SER A 378 1.17 -21.84 -2.17
C SER A 378 0.94 -23.34 -1.97
N GLU A 379 0.88 -23.82 -0.74
CA GLU A 379 0.56 -25.21 -0.42
C GLU A 379 -0.90 -25.53 -0.74
N ASP A 380 -1.83 -24.68 -0.33
CA ASP A 380 -3.27 -24.80 -0.67
C ASP A 380 -3.49 -24.82 -2.18
N ALA A 381 -2.71 -24.05 -2.95
CA ALA A 381 -2.79 -24.03 -4.42
C ALA A 381 -2.22 -25.30 -5.06
N ARG A 382 -1.21 -25.94 -4.48
CA ARG A 382 -0.65 -27.21 -4.97
C ARG A 382 -1.59 -28.38 -4.73
N ASP A 383 -2.26 -28.41 -3.59
CA ASP A 383 -3.26 -29.45 -3.26
C ASP A 383 -4.50 -29.36 -4.16
N ALA A 384 -4.80 -28.18 -4.70
CA ALA A 384 -5.93 -27.91 -5.60
C ALA A 384 -5.66 -28.19 -7.09
N SER A 385 -4.73 -29.12 -7.45
CA SER A 385 -4.28 -29.52 -8.80
C SER A 385 -3.66 -28.38 -9.66
N ALA A 386 -2.43 -28.63 -10.14
CA ALA A 386 -1.54 -27.63 -10.78
C ALA A 386 -2.11 -26.93 -12.03
N ASP A 387 -3.09 -27.50 -12.71
CA ASP A 387 -3.73 -26.91 -13.90
C ASP A 387 -4.67 -25.73 -13.59
N HIS A 388 -5.03 -25.51 -12.31
CA HIS A 388 -6.00 -24.48 -11.91
C HIS A 388 -5.37 -23.24 -11.27
N ALA A 389 -4.10 -23.27 -10.87
CA ALA A 389 -3.51 -22.20 -10.06
C ALA A 389 -3.23 -20.90 -10.87
N VAL A 390 -2.76 -21.04 -12.12
CA VAL A 390 -2.50 -19.87 -12.99
C VAL A 390 -3.80 -19.36 -13.62
N ALA A 391 -4.73 -20.26 -13.95
CA ALA A 391 -6.07 -19.90 -14.43
C ALA A 391 -6.90 -19.19 -13.35
N ARG A 392 -6.81 -19.60 -12.08
CA ARG A 392 -7.57 -19.03 -10.95
C ARG A 392 -7.29 -17.54 -10.70
N ALA A 393 -6.07 -17.08 -10.83
CA ALA A 393 -5.75 -15.66 -10.62
C ALA A 393 -6.41 -14.74 -11.68
N MET A 394 -6.74 -15.28 -12.87
CA MET A 394 -7.51 -14.57 -13.90
C MET A 394 -9.02 -14.90 -13.87
N GLU A 395 -9.42 -15.93 -13.12
CA GLU A 395 -10.83 -16.36 -12.98
C GLU A 395 -11.52 -15.75 -11.76
N GLU A 396 -10.76 -15.28 -10.74
CA GLU A 396 -11.38 -14.59 -9.61
C GLU A 396 -11.96 -13.24 -10.06
N PRO A 397 -13.22 -12.95 -9.69
CA PRO A 397 -13.83 -11.68 -10.05
C PRO A 397 -13.12 -10.50 -9.39
N LEU A 398 -13.01 -9.38 -10.12
CA LEU A 398 -12.50 -8.13 -9.54
C LEU A 398 -13.49 -7.59 -8.52
N ARG A 399 -13.07 -7.41 -7.26
CA ARG A 399 -13.93 -6.96 -6.17
C ARG A 399 -13.90 -5.45 -6.03
N ILE A 400 -15.08 -4.82 -6.11
CA ILE A 400 -15.25 -3.38 -6.09
C ILE A 400 -16.15 -2.98 -4.92
N ALA A 401 -15.62 -2.23 -3.95
CA ALA A 401 -16.40 -1.67 -2.85
C ALA A 401 -17.29 -0.52 -3.33
N VAL A 402 -18.60 -0.71 -3.28
CA VAL A 402 -19.62 0.25 -3.74
C VAL A 402 -20.31 0.87 -2.52
N PRO A 403 -20.30 2.23 -2.36
CA PRO A 403 -20.87 2.88 -1.20
C PRO A 403 -22.39 2.91 -1.22
N LYS A 404 -23.01 2.68 -0.05
CA LYS A 404 -24.44 2.99 0.21
C LYS A 404 -24.63 4.50 0.45
N GLY A 405 -25.84 4.97 0.29
CA GLY A 405 -26.25 6.33 0.65
C GLY A 405 -26.02 7.35 -0.46
N SER A 406 -25.62 8.55 -0.12
CA SER A 406 -25.55 9.72 -1.04
C SER A 406 -24.63 9.52 -2.25
N LEU A 407 -23.59 8.72 -2.13
CA LEU A 407 -22.64 8.46 -3.22
C LEU A 407 -23.07 7.33 -4.15
N ASN A 408 -24.07 6.52 -3.75
CA ASN A 408 -24.46 5.32 -4.48
C ASN A 408 -24.88 5.59 -5.93
N ALA A 409 -25.79 6.54 -6.15
CA ALA A 409 -26.30 6.83 -7.50
C ALA A 409 -25.19 7.32 -8.45
N GLY A 410 -24.28 8.16 -7.97
CA GLY A 410 -23.14 8.64 -8.75
C GLY A 410 -22.15 7.51 -9.08
N THR A 411 -21.92 6.60 -8.14
CA THR A 411 -21.06 5.43 -8.33
C THR A 411 -21.66 4.47 -9.36
N ILE A 412 -22.94 4.15 -9.27
CA ILE A 412 -23.63 3.30 -10.25
C ILE A 412 -23.55 3.90 -11.66
N ALA A 413 -23.80 5.21 -11.79
CA ALA A 413 -23.71 5.89 -13.07
C ALA A 413 -22.27 5.87 -13.65
N ALA A 414 -21.25 5.98 -12.83
CA ALA A 414 -19.85 5.88 -13.25
C ALA A 414 -19.50 4.45 -13.72
N LEU A 415 -19.88 3.42 -12.95
CA LEU A 415 -19.64 2.02 -13.29
C LEU A 415 -20.34 1.62 -14.60
N GLU A 416 -21.59 2.05 -14.80
CA GLU A 416 -22.35 1.84 -16.04
C GLU A 416 -21.66 2.55 -17.22
N ALA A 417 -21.22 3.79 -17.04
CA ALA A 417 -20.57 4.57 -18.10
C ALA A 417 -19.24 3.94 -18.56
N VAL A 418 -18.55 3.20 -17.70
CA VAL A 418 -17.31 2.50 -18.03
C VAL A 418 -17.54 1.07 -18.55
N GLY A 419 -18.81 0.66 -18.71
CA GLY A 419 -19.19 -0.58 -19.39
C GLY A 419 -19.43 -1.77 -18.48
N LEU A 420 -19.62 -1.58 -17.17
CA LEU A 420 -19.95 -2.68 -16.26
C LEU A 420 -21.48 -2.89 -16.17
N ASP A 421 -21.89 -4.16 -16.02
CA ASP A 421 -23.28 -4.49 -15.73
C ASP A 421 -23.63 -4.09 -14.30
N VAL A 422 -24.46 -3.08 -14.16
CA VAL A 422 -24.90 -2.55 -12.85
C VAL A 422 -26.35 -2.89 -12.53
N SER A 423 -26.99 -3.78 -13.30
CA SER A 423 -28.40 -4.14 -13.13
C SER A 423 -28.72 -4.62 -11.72
N GLY A 424 -27.88 -5.48 -11.15
CA GLY A 424 -27.99 -5.97 -9.78
C GLY A 424 -27.77 -4.91 -8.70
N LEU A 425 -27.02 -3.84 -8.98
CA LEU A 425 -26.83 -2.73 -8.04
C LEU A 425 -28.05 -1.79 -7.94
N ARG A 426 -28.90 -1.75 -8.97
CA ARG A 426 -30.09 -0.89 -9.01
C ARG A 426 -31.21 -1.42 -8.10
N ASP A 427 -31.28 -2.75 -7.94
CA ASP A 427 -32.20 -3.41 -7.01
C ASP A 427 -31.50 -4.58 -6.29
N PRO A 428 -30.61 -4.29 -5.36
CA PRO A 428 -29.83 -5.32 -4.67
C PRO A 428 -30.63 -6.13 -3.65
N GLY A 429 -31.88 -5.73 -3.33
CA GLY A 429 -32.66 -6.35 -2.27
C GLY A 429 -31.91 -6.33 -0.93
N ARG A 430 -31.61 -7.51 -0.36
CA ARG A 430 -30.81 -7.69 0.86
C ARG A 430 -29.40 -8.22 0.60
N HIS A 431 -29.02 -8.40 -0.67
CA HIS A 431 -27.71 -8.89 -1.02
C HIS A 431 -26.64 -7.81 -0.80
N LEU A 432 -25.51 -8.21 -0.26
CA LEU A 432 -24.34 -7.34 -0.02
C LEU A 432 -23.22 -7.59 -1.01
N ILE A 433 -23.28 -8.70 -1.75
CA ILE A 433 -22.38 -9.06 -2.83
C ILE A 433 -23.23 -9.27 -4.08
N ILE A 434 -22.86 -8.60 -5.17
CA ILE A 434 -23.53 -8.66 -6.46
C ILE A 434 -22.51 -9.08 -7.50
N HIS A 435 -22.73 -10.25 -8.12
CA HIS A 435 -21.92 -10.72 -9.23
C HIS A 435 -22.35 -10.00 -10.50
N ALA A 436 -21.38 -9.57 -11.28
CA ALA A 436 -21.58 -8.84 -12.52
C ALA A 436 -20.40 -9.08 -13.48
N ARG A 437 -20.40 -8.44 -14.64
CA ARG A 437 -19.36 -8.59 -15.64
C ARG A 437 -19.13 -7.29 -16.41
N ASP A 438 -18.00 -7.24 -17.10
CA ASP A 438 -17.71 -6.20 -18.07
C ASP A 438 -18.39 -6.54 -19.41
N LEU A 439 -19.27 -5.66 -19.87
CA LEU A 439 -20.03 -5.82 -21.12
C LEU A 439 -19.18 -5.60 -22.39
N ARG A 440 -17.92 -5.19 -22.26
CA ARG A 440 -17.03 -4.90 -23.39
C ARG A 440 -16.53 -6.15 -24.14
N GLY A 441 -16.63 -7.34 -23.57
CA GLY A 441 -16.20 -8.59 -24.21
C GLY A 441 -17.22 -9.24 -25.14
N GLU A 442 -18.49 -8.85 -25.08
CA GLU A 442 -19.58 -9.56 -25.77
C GLU A 442 -19.73 -9.23 -27.27
N VAL A 443 -19.14 -8.13 -27.74
CA VAL A 443 -19.31 -7.68 -29.16
C VAL A 443 -18.39 -8.40 -30.14
N ALA A 444 -17.37 -9.13 -29.67
CA ALA A 444 -16.40 -9.82 -30.55
C ALA A 444 -16.77 -11.28 -30.91
N GLY A 445 -17.81 -11.86 -30.32
CA GLY A 445 -18.18 -13.27 -30.47
C GLY A 445 -19.48 -13.54 -31.26
N GLY A 446 -20.13 -12.54 -31.82
CA GLY A 446 -21.32 -12.72 -32.67
C GLY A 446 -20.95 -13.21 -34.05
N GLU A 447 -21.10 -14.52 -34.33
CA GLU A 447 -21.06 -15.07 -35.65
C GLU A 447 -22.08 -14.34 -36.54
N ILE A 448 -21.58 -13.72 -37.62
CA ILE A 448 -22.42 -13.20 -38.69
C ILE A 448 -23.02 -14.40 -39.42
N SER A 449 -24.24 -14.78 -39.07
CA SER A 449 -25.01 -15.69 -39.94
C SER A 449 -25.46 -14.89 -41.17
N GLU A 450 -24.86 -15.18 -42.31
CA GLU A 450 -25.35 -14.74 -43.62
C GLU A 450 -26.73 -15.34 -43.89
N GLY A 451 -27.70 -14.50 -44.17
CA GLY A 451 -28.93 -14.91 -44.82
C GLY A 451 -30.17 -14.11 -44.47
N GLY A 452 -30.56 -13.18 -45.35
CA GLY A 452 -31.91 -12.65 -45.35
C GLY A 452 -32.07 -11.16 -45.71
N THR A 453 -32.09 -10.88 -47.01
CA THR A 453 -32.59 -9.62 -47.60
C THR A 453 -34.03 -9.35 -47.20
N THR A 454 -34.32 -8.16 -46.63
CA THR A 454 -35.45 -7.30 -47.04
C THR A 454 -35.31 -5.90 -46.47
N ALA A 455 -35.70 -4.95 -47.31
CA ALA A 455 -35.55 -3.49 -47.17
C ALA A 455 -36.45 -2.85 -46.11
N GLY A 456 -35.97 -1.72 -45.60
CA GLY A 456 -36.81 -0.59 -45.28
C GLY A 456 -36.73 0.00 -43.88
N SER A 457 -36.23 1.20 -43.89
CA SER A 457 -36.48 2.38 -43.06
C SER A 457 -35.36 2.84 -42.11
N GLU A 458 -34.84 3.97 -42.49
CA GLU A 458 -33.88 4.83 -41.79
C GLU A 458 -34.40 5.27 -40.42
N THR A 459 -33.62 4.98 -39.37
CA THR A 459 -33.49 5.80 -38.17
C THR A 459 -32.01 5.81 -37.77
N GLU A 460 -31.28 6.73 -38.42
CA GLU A 460 -29.92 7.08 -38.03
C GLU A 460 -29.96 7.90 -36.75
N GLY A 461 -29.14 7.53 -35.75
CA GLY A 461 -28.68 8.51 -34.75
C GLY A 461 -28.21 7.99 -33.39
N GLU A 462 -28.70 6.86 -32.88
CA GLU A 462 -28.36 6.47 -31.50
C GLU A 462 -27.52 5.20 -31.33
N GLY A 463 -27.46 4.33 -32.32
CA GLY A 463 -26.75 3.05 -32.24
C GLY A 463 -25.22 3.14 -32.35
N ALA A 464 -24.68 4.09 -33.09
CA ALA A 464 -23.23 4.27 -33.29
C ALA A 464 -22.50 4.83 -32.04
N SER A 465 -23.20 5.59 -31.22
CA SER A 465 -22.65 6.16 -29.97
C SER A 465 -22.49 5.11 -28.85
N ALA A 466 -23.34 4.10 -28.78
CA ALA A 466 -23.27 3.06 -27.76
C ALA A 466 -22.19 2.01 -28.09
N SER A 467 -22.07 1.62 -29.38
CA SER A 467 -21.06 0.64 -29.82
C SER A 467 -19.63 1.15 -29.71
N ALA A 468 -19.38 2.46 -29.94
CA ALA A 468 -18.06 3.08 -29.78
C ALA A 468 -17.62 3.17 -28.30
N ARG A 469 -18.57 3.20 -27.36
CA ARG A 469 -18.29 3.26 -25.90
C ARG A 469 -17.85 1.93 -25.31
N LEU A 470 -18.09 0.82 -25.99
CA LEU A 470 -17.76 -0.54 -25.55
C LEU A 470 -16.46 -1.09 -26.16
N ALA A 471 -15.71 -0.30 -26.94
CA ALA A 471 -14.42 -0.70 -27.48
C ALA A 471 -13.33 -0.73 -26.39
N GLY A 472 -12.49 -1.76 -26.44
CA GLY A 472 -11.33 -1.92 -25.54
C GLY A 472 -11.30 -3.28 -24.83
N PRO A 473 -10.19 -3.62 -24.15
CA PRO A 473 -10.04 -4.89 -23.46
C PRO A 473 -11.04 -5.01 -22.28
N SER A 474 -11.57 -6.22 -22.07
CA SER A 474 -12.47 -6.53 -20.96
C SER A 474 -11.68 -6.72 -19.66
N ILE A 475 -12.29 -6.35 -18.52
CA ILE A 475 -11.78 -6.69 -17.18
C ILE A 475 -12.42 -7.98 -16.63
N GLY A 476 -13.25 -8.68 -17.42
CA GLY A 476 -13.87 -9.95 -17.03
C GLY A 476 -14.98 -9.81 -16.00
N ASP A 477 -15.07 -10.80 -15.13
CA ASP A 477 -16.07 -10.85 -14.07
C ASP A 477 -15.73 -9.91 -12.93
N VAL A 478 -16.77 -9.31 -12.32
CA VAL A 478 -16.64 -8.39 -11.19
C VAL A 478 -17.62 -8.77 -10.08
N GLU A 479 -17.23 -8.48 -8.83
CA GLU A 479 -18.08 -8.55 -7.64
C GLU A 479 -18.21 -7.17 -7.03
N PHE A 480 -19.42 -6.67 -6.90
CA PHE A 480 -19.69 -5.44 -6.15
C PHE A 480 -19.96 -5.78 -4.69
N ILE A 481 -19.13 -5.21 -3.80
CA ILE A 481 -19.27 -5.35 -2.35
C ILE A 481 -19.97 -4.09 -1.82
N ILE A 482 -21.22 -4.22 -1.38
CA ILE A 482 -22.04 -3.08 -0.96
C ILE A 482 -21.75 -2.74 0.49
N VAL A 483 -21.07 -1.61 0.75
CA VAL A 483 -20.59 -1.17 2.07
C VAL A 483 -21.04 0.25 2.42
N ARG A 484 -20.82 0.69 3.65
CA ARG A 484 -20.91 2.12 3.96
C ARG A 484 -19.69 2.84 3.39
N ALA A 485 -19.86 4.09 2.96
CA ALA A 485 -18.74 4.88 2.41
C ALA A 485 -17.56 4.98 3.39
N THR A 486 -17.84 5.10 4.70
CA THR A 486 -16.82 5.16 5.77
C THR A 486 -16.07 3.84 5.98
N ASP A 487 -16.66 2.71 5.59
CA ASP A 487 -16.08 1.38 5.80
C ASP A 487 -15.30 0.90 4.56
N ALA A 488 -15.59 1.46 3.38
CA ALA A 488 -14.97 1.08 2.12
C ALA A 488 -13.43 1.08 2.16
N PRO A 489 -12.74 2.08 2.77
CA PRO A 489 -11.29 2.05 2.91
C PRO A 489 -10.77 0.82 3.66
N ALA A 490 -11.43 0.40 4.75
CA ALA A 490 -11.03 -0.77 5.52
C ALA A 490 -11.21 -2.08 4.74
N PHE A 491 -12.30 -2.20 3.95
CA PHE A 491 -12.52 -3.37 3.08
C PHE A 491 -11.43 -3.51 2.02
N VAL A 492 -11.01 -2.40 1.42
CA VAL A 492 -9.96 -2.40 0.39
C VAL A 492 -8.58 -2.62 1.01
N ALA A 493 -8.28 -1.97 2.14
CA ALA A 493 -7.01 -2.17 2.84
C ALA A 493 -6.83 -3.60 3.35
N GLY A 494 -7.91 -4.21 3.85
CA GLY A 494 -7.91 -5.58 4.37
C GLY A 494 -8.03 -6.67 3.28
N GLY A 495 -8.07 -6.30 1.98
CA GLY A 495 -8.17 -7.25 0.88
C GLY A 495 -9.56 -7.87 0.68
N GLY A 496 -10.60 -7.37 1.36
CA GLY A 496 -11.99 -7.75 1.12
C GLY A 496 -12.54 -7.21 -0.20
N ALA A 497 -11.92 -6.14 -0.73
CA ALA A 497 -12.12 -5.62 -2.07
C ALA A 497 -10.76 -5.17 -2.65
N ASP A 498 -10.65 -5.12 -3.98
CA ASP A 498 -9.42 -4.72 -4.67
C ASP A 498 -9.34 -3.20 -4.86
N CYS A 499 -10.50 -2.58 -5.03
CA CYS A 499 -10.69 -1.14 -5.22
C CYS A 499 -12.07 -0.70 -4.71
N GLY A 500 -12.33 0.60 -4.71
CA GLY A 500 -13.63 1.07 -4.25
C GLY A 500 -13.84 2.58 -4.40
N PHE A 501 -15.01 3.01 -3.94
CA PHE A 501 -15.43 4.40 -3.94
C PHE A 501 -15.82 4.84 -2.53
N CYS A 502 -15.40 6.04 -2.14
CA CYS A 502 -15.89 6.72 -0.94
C CYS A 502 -15.69 8.23 -1.07
N GLY A 503 -16.07 9.00 -0.07
CA GLY A 503 -15.71 10.41 0.01
C GLY A 503 -14.24 10.59 0.39
N ARG A 504 -13.62 11.69 -0.07
CA ARG A 504 -12.27 12.09 0.34
C ARG A 504 -12.10 12.13 1.85
N ASP A 505 -13.15 12.57 2.57
CA ASP A 505 -13.23 12.57 4.02
C ASP A 505 -12.95 11.19 4.64
N SER A 506 -13.54 10.16 4.06
CA SER A 506 -13.40 8.79 4.56
C SER A 506 -11.99 8.23 4.35
N LEU A 507 -11.30 8.60 3.26
CA LEU A 507 -9.91 8.21 3.01
C LEU A 507 -8.96 8.88 4.01
N ILE A 508 -9.09 10.20 4.21
CA ILE A 508 -8.26 10.97 5.14
C ILE A 508 -8.46 10.47 6.57
N GLU A 509 -9.73 10.25 6.98
CA GLU A 509 -10.03 9.79 8.34
C GLU A 509 -9.54 8.36 8.60
N ALA A 510 -9.62 7.48 7.60
CA ALA A 510 -9.18 6.09 7.73
C ALA A 510 -7.66 5.94 7.79
N ASP A 511 -6.91 6.72 7.01
CA ASP A 511 -5.44 6.73 6.93
C ASP A 511 -4.81 5.34 6.76
N LEU A 512 -5.28 4.60 5.77
CA LEU A 512 -4.91 3.19 5.54
C LEU A 512 -3.89 2.98 4.41
N GLY A 513 -3.23 4.02 3.93
CA GLY A 513 -2.20 3.94 2.90
C GLY A 513 -2.69 3.46 1.53
N LEU A 514 -3.97 3.69 1.23
CA LEU A 514 -4.60 3.37 -0.05
C LEU A 514 -4.15 4.33 -1.14
N LEU A 515 -4.14 3.87 -2.39
CA LEU A 515 -3.76 4.68 -3.54
C LEU A 515 -5.00 5.38 -4.11
N GLU A 516 -5.08 6.70 -3.96
CA GLU A 516 -6.15 7.56 -4.50
C GLU A 516 -5.81 7.94 -5.94
N LEU A 517 -6.64 7.49 -6.90
CA LEU A 517 -6.34 7.62 -8.32
C LEU A 517 -7.22 8.63 -9.06
N VAL A 518 -8.53 8.71 -8.75
CA VAL A 518 -9.48 9.51 -9.55
C VAL A 518 -10.41 10.31 -8.66
N ASP A 519 -10.50 11.63 -8.92
CA ASP A 519 -11.62 12.45 -8.46
C ASP A 519 -12.83 12.22 -9.37
N MET A 520 -13.91 11.73 -8.80
CA MET A 520 -15.11 11.39 -9.56
C MET A 520 -16.02 12.57 -9.85
N HIS A 521 -15.74 13.76 -9.28
CA HIS A 521 -16.49 15.00 -9.45
C HIS A 521 -18.00 14.88 -9.18
N TYR A 522 -18.40 14.00 -8.23
CA TYR A 522 -19.77 13.94 -7.70
C TYR A 522 -19.75 13.81 -6.17
N GLY A 523 -20.92 13.98 -5.53
CA GLY A 523 -21.06 13.90 -4.09
C GLY A 523 -20.37 15.04 -3.35
N ALA A 524 -20.30 16.22 -3.97
CA ALA A 524 -19.65 17.40 -3.40
C ALA A 524 -20.24 17.78 -2.04
N CYS A 525 -19.38 17.94 -1.05
CA CYS A 525 -19.71 18.46 0.27
C CYS A 525 -18.53 19.27 0.81
N ARG A 526 -18.77 20.05 1.86
CA ARG A 526 -17.74 20.87 2.51
C ARG A 526 -17.58 20.45 3.95
N PHE A 527 -16.35 20.35 4.41
CA PHE A 527 -16.03 20.31 5.83
C PHE A 527 -16.08 21.72 6.39
N ILE A 528 -16.85 21.88 7.46
CA ILE A 528 -17.04 23.17 8.11
C ILE A 528 -16.80 23.07 9.62
N GLU A 529 -16.41 24.19 10.19
CA GLU A 529 -16.47 24.49 11.60
C GLU A 529 -17.72 25.35 11.86
N ALA A 530 -18.49 25.02 12.90
CA ALA A 530 -19.67 25.80 13.25
C ALA A 530 -19.88 25.94 14.75
N GLU A 531 -20.56 27.02 15.16
CA GLU A 531 -20.95 27.30 16.55
C GLU A 531 -22.39 27.78 16.64
N PRO A 532 -23.06 27.76 17.83
CA PRO A 532 -24.41 28.28 17.97
C PRO A 532 -24.54 29.77 17.64
N ALA A 533 -25.45 30.11 16.73
CA ALA A 533 -25.66 31.49 16.26
C ALA A 533 -25.98 32.47 17.41
N GLY A 534 -26.80 32.04 18.38
CA GLY A 534 -27.15 32.84 19.57
C GLY A 534 -26.01 33.04 20.58
N ARG A 535 -24.85 32.41 20.35
CA ARG A 535 -23.67 32.47 21.24
C ARG A 535 -22.40 32.84 20.47
N ALA A 536 -22.51 33.60 19.39
CA ALA A 536 -21.38 33.98 18.55
C ALA A 536 -20.20 34.53 19.38
N GLY A 537 -18.98 34.03 19.13
CA GLY A 537 -17.76 34.34 19.86
C GLY A 537 -17.69 33.76 21.29
N ALA A 538 -18.65 32.93 21.70
CA ALA A 538 -18.57 32.27 23.01
C ALA A 538 -17.44 31.22 23.04
N ALA A 539 -17.21 30.54 21.92
CA ALA A 539 -16.11 29.59 21.78
C ALA A 539 -14.74 30.28 21.93
N ASP A 540 -14.54 31.45 21.33
CA ASP A 540 -13.27 32.19 21.45
C ASP A 540 -13.05 32.71 22.88
N ARG A 541 -14.11 33.19 23.55
CA ARG A 541 -14.04 33.56 24.97
C ARG A 541 -13.76 32.35 25.87
N ALA A 542 -14.31 31.21 25.53
CA ALA A 542 -14.06 29.97 26.25
C ALA A 542 -12.61 29.49 26.06
N TYR A 543 -12.09 29.59 24.82
CA TYR A 543 -10.68 29.32 24.52
C TYR A 543 -9.74 30.25 25.28
N ALA A 544 -9.97 31.57 25.24
CA ALA A 544 -9.16 32.56 25.96
C ALA A 544 -9.10 32.29 27.47
N ARG A 545 -10.15 31.71 28.03
CA ARG A 545 -10.25 31.39 29.46
C ARG A 545 -9.67 30.03 29.84
N ARG A 546 -9.86 29.00 28.99
CA ARG A 546 -9.45 27.62 29.28
C ARG A 546 -8.15 27.23 28.61
N GLY A 547 -7.74 27.93 27.55
CA GLY A 547 -6.61 27.54 26.71
C GLY A 547 -6.89 26.36 25.77
N CYS A 548 -8.15 25.91 25.70
CA CYS A 548 -8.55 24.77 24.88
C CYS A 548 -10.01 24.90 24.40
N LEU A 549 -10.30 24.53 23.14
CA LEU A 549 -11.65 24.37 22.60
C LEU A 549 -12.12 22.94 22.79
N ARG A 550 -13.41 22.74 23.05
CA ARG A 550 -14.05 21.41 22.97
C ARG A 550 -14.81 21.33 21.67
N VAL A 551 -14.50 20.33 20.86
CA VAL A 551 -15.03 20.20 19.50
C VAL A 551 -15.68 18.85 19.29
N ALA A 552 -16.98 18.82 18.96
CA ALA A 552 -17.66 17.59 18.60
C ALA A 552 -17.47 17.30 17.11
N THR A 553 -17.15 16.05 16.79
CA THR A 553 -16.99 15.60 15.40
C THR A 553 -17.15 14.09 15.25
N LYS A 554 -17.49 13.65 14.06
CA LYS A 554 -17.40 12.28 13.60
C LYS A 554 -16.01 11.95 13.01
N TYR A 555 -15.20 12.98 12.76
CA TYR A 555 -13.93 12.94 12.04
C TYR A 555 -12.78 13.48 12.91
N PRO A 556 -12.40 12.74 13.97
CA PRO A 556 -11.43 13.22 14.95
C PRO A 556 -10.06 13.52 14.34
N ARG A 557 -9.59 12.75 13.36
CA ARG A 557 -8.29 12.97 12.72
C ARG A 557 -8.28 14.28 11.92
N ILE A 558 -9.30 14.49 11.08
CA ILE A 558 -9.42 15.72 10.28
C ILE A 558 -9.53 16.94 11.19
N ALA A 559 -10.35 16.87 12.24
CA ALA A 559 -10.53 17.96 13.17
C ALA A 559 -9.23 18.26 13.94
N SER A 560 -8.52 17.24 14.46
CA SER A 560 -7.24 17.44 15.14
C SER A 560 -6.22 18.13 14.25
N ALA A 561 -6.03 17.63 13.03
CA ALA A 561 -5.09 18.21 12.07
C ALA A 561 -5.42 19.68 11.72
N TRP A 562 -6.70 20.02 11.61
CA TRP A 562 -7.16 21.38 11.38
C TRP A 562 -6.76 22.35 12.49
N TYR A 563 -7.03 21.99 13.74
CA TYR A 563 -6.68 22.84 14.89
C TYR A 563 -5.18 22.90 15.15
N GLU A 564 -4.48 21.77 15.02
CA GLU A 564 -3.01 21.70 15.14
C GLU A 564 -2.31 22.61 14.12
N SER A 565 -2.76 22.59 12.85
CA SER A 565 -2.20 23.48 11.80
C SER A 565 -2.34 24.96 12.08
N ARG A 566 -3.28 25.34 12.96
CA ARG A 566 -3.56 26.71 13.40
C ARG A 566 -2.96 27.06 14.76
N GLY A 567 -2.28 26.13 15.40
CA GLY A 567 -1.74 26.30 16.76
C GLY A 567 -2.83 26.45 17.83
N ILE A 568 -4.05 25.91 17.58
CA ILE A 568 -5.17 25.97 18.52
C ILE A 568 -5.29 24.63 19.23
N ALA A 569 -5.20 24.66 20.56
CA ALA A 569 -5.46 23.46 21.35
C ALA A 569 -6.96 23.12 21.33
N ALA A 570 -7.28 21.88 20.98
CA ALA A 570 -8.67 21.39 20.91
C ALA A 570 -8.81 20.00 21.55
N ASP A 571 -9.79 19.85 22.43
CA ASP A 571 -10.25 18.58 22.96
C ASP A 571 -11.34 18.02 22.04
N ILE A 572 -11.01 16.95 21.33
CA ILE A 572 -11.92 16.35 20.36
C ILE A 572 -12.86 15.36 21.03
N VAL A 573 -14.15 15.63 20.93
CA VAL A 573 -15.23 14.76 21.41
C VAL A 573 -15.81 14.00 20.22
N THR A 574 -15.46 12.72 20.09
CA THR A 574 -15.93 11.87 19.00
C THR A 574 -17.38 11.46 19.21
N LEU A 575 -18.25 11.80 18.27
CA LEU A 575 -19.66 11.40 18.23
C LEU A 575 -19.93 10.65 16.91
N HIS A 576 -20.88 9.72 16.94
CA HIS A 576 -21.25 8.90 15.77
C HIS A 576 -22.53 9.38 15.05
N GLY A 577 -23.20 10.41 15.58
CA GLY A 577 -24.38 11.03 15.01
C GLY A 577 -24.85 12.21 15.87
N ASN A 578 -25.76 13.04 15.32
CA ASN A 578 -26.31 14.23 15.98
C ASN A 578 -25.21 15.16 16.54
N ILE A 579 -24.20 15.41 15.74
CA ILE A 579 -23.01 16.20 16.12
C ILE A 579 -23.42 17.61 16.56
N GLU A 580 -24.47 18.16 15.92
CA GLU A 580 -25.06 19.46 16.16
C GLU A 580 -25.49 19.66 17.61
N LEU A 581 -25.89 18.58 18.30
CA LEU A 581 -26.32 18.64 19.70
C LEU A 581 -25.19 19.03 20.65
N GLY A 582 -23.93 18.69 20.32
CA GLY A 582 -22.77 18.95 21.19
C GLY A 582 -22.74 20.39 21.73
N PRO A 583 -22.66 21.42 20.88
CA PRO A 583 -22.63 22.81 21.33
C PRO A 583 -24.00 23.33 21.79
N ILE A 584 -25.10 22.81 21.30
CA ILE A 584 -26.45 23.22 21.68
C ILE A 584 -26.69 22.93 23.18
N VAL A 585 -26.32 21.71 23.62
CA VAL A 585 -26.46 21.29 25.03
C VAL A 585 -25.29 21.76 25.92
N GLY A 586 -24.28 22.45 25.34
CA GLY A 586 -23.14 22.97 26.08
C GLY A 586 -22.05 21.93 26.40
N MET A 587 -22.10 20.76 25.79
CA MET A 587 -21.08 19.72 25.93
C MET A 587 -19.78 20.14 25.22
N THR A 588 -19.90 20.77 24.07
CA THR A 588 -18.78 21.29 23.26
C THR A 588 -18.97 22.76 22.93
N ASP A 589 -17.94 23.41 22.41
CA ASP A 589 -17.95 24.82 22.02
C ASP A 589 -18.24 24.98 20.52
N ARG A 590 -17.71 24.05 19.70
CA ARG A 590 -17.83 24.00 18.24
C ARG A 590 -18.10 22.58 17.75
N ILE A 591 -18.50 22.49 16.50
CA ILE A 591 -18.51 21.24 15.75
C ILE A 591 -17.57 21.33 14.55
N VAL A 592 -17.03 20.19 14.12
CA VAL A 592 -16.46 19.99 12.79
C VAL A 592 -17.22 18.86 12.11
N ASP A 593 -17.87 19.13 11.02
CA ASP A 593 -18.71 18.17 10.30
C ASP A 593 -18.81 18.50 8.80
N ILE A 594 -19.38 17.57 8.03
CA ILE A 594 -19.65 17.76 6.61
C ILE A 594 -21.01 18.40 6.37
N THR A 595 -21.11 19.25 5.37
CA THR A 595 -22.39 19.79 4.90
C THR A 595 -22.41 19.95 3.38
N ALA A 596 -23.50 19.55 2.75
CA ALA A 596 -23.75 19.81 1.34
C ALA A 596 -24.49 21.14 1.13
N THR A 597 -25.60 21.35 1.81
CA THR A 597 -26.51 22.51 1.63
C THR A 597 -26.57 23.44 2.83
N GLY A 598 -26.04 23.03 3.98
CA GLY A 598 -26.11 23.76 5.24
C GLY A 598 -27.53 23.78 5.87
N THR A 599 -28.46 22.97 5.38
CA THR A 599 -29.85 22.95 5.88
C THR A 599 -29.90 22.53 7.34
N THR A 600 -29.28 21.43 7.70
CA THR A 600 -29.24 20.92 9.09
C THR A 600 -28.64 21.95 10.07
N LEU A 601 -27.60 22.67 9.63
CA LEU A 601 -26.99 23.71 10.46
C LEU A 601 -27.98 24.86 10.73
N ARG A 602 -28.68 25.33 9.68
CA ARG A 602 -29.69 26.40 9.82
C ARG A 602 -30.87 25.99 10.69
N GLU A 603 -31.36 24.74 10.53
CA GLU A 603 -32.46 24.21 11.32
C GLU A 603 -32.11 24.04 12.81
N ASN A 604 -30.82 23.93 13.13
CA ASN A 604 -30.31 23.81 14.50
C ASN A 604 -29.62 25.09 15.01
N ASP A 605 -29.88 26.25 14.38
CA ASP A 605 -29.34 27.56 14.77
C ASP A 605 -27.80 27.57 14.90
N LEU A 606 -27.08 26.86 14.02
CA LEU A 606 -25.63 26.88 13.92
C LEU A 606 -25.15 27.79 12.79
N VAL A 607 -24.08 28.52 13.05
CA VAL A 607 -23.41 29.39 12.07
C VAL A 607 -22.01 28.85 11.75
N ILE A 608 -21.67 28.82 10.46
CA ILE A 608 -20.34 28.40 10.00
C ILE A 608 -19.32 29.48 10.39
N THR A 609 -18.26 29.08 11.07
CA THR A 609 -17.13 29.93 11.50
C THR A 609 -15.86 29.68 10.69
N GLY A 610 -15.78 28.55 9.99
CA GLY A 610 -14.64 28.21 9.13
C GLY A 610 -15.00 27.13 8.13
N GLU A 611 -14.28 27.12 7.02
CA GLU A 611 -14.31 26.04 6.03
C GLU A 611 -12.95 25.34 6.03
N LEU A 612 -12.96 24.01 6.15
CA LEU A 612 -11.75 23.21 6.26
C LEU A 612 -11.25 22.75 4.90
N MET A 613 -12.15 22.08 4.16
CA MET A 613 -11.83 21.53 2.84
C MET A 613 -13.11 21.18 2.07
N GLU A 614 -13.00 21.08 0.76
CA GLU A 614 -14.00 20.48 -0.10
C GLU A 614 -13.74 18.99 -0.29
N CYS A 615 -14.82 18.22 -0.36
CA CYS A 615 -14.80 16.78 -0.57
C CYS A 615 -15.69 16.40 -1.74
N THR A 616 -15.19 15.47 -2.56
CA THR A 616 -15.93 14.78 -3.61
C THR A 616 -15.70 13.28 -3.47
N ALA A 617 -16.44 12.46 -4.20
CA ALA A 617 -16.20 11.03 -4.28
C ALA A 617 -14.85 10.75 -4.96
N ARG A 618 -14.13 9.77 -4.41
CA ARG A 618 -12.82 9.31 -4.89
C ARG A 618 -12.91 7.84 -5.30
N PHE A 619 -12.24 7.50 -6.40
CA PHE A 619 -11.89 6.13 -6.69
C PHE A 619 -10.49 5.85 -6.15
N PHE A 620 -10.38 4.79 -5.38
CA PHE A 620 -9.14 4.38 -4.72
C PHE A 620 -8.96 2.87 -4.78
N VAL A 621 -7.72 2.42 -4.61
CA VAL A 621 -7.32 1.03 -4.81
C VAL A 621 -6.36 0.56 -3.73
N ASN A 622 -6.32 -0.75 -3.51
CA ASN A 622 -5.24 -1.37 -2.75
C ASN A 622 -3.94 -1.28 -3.57
N PRO A 623 -2.85 -0.69 -3.05
CA PRO A 623 -1.61 -0.52 -3.80
C PRO A 623 -1.00 -1.83 -4.30
N GLY A 624 -1.10 -2.91 -3.52
CA GLY A 624 -0.61 -4.23 -3.92
C GLY A 624 -1.43 -4.81 -5.07
N ARG A 625 -2.76 -4.75 -4.96
CA ARG A 625 -3.66 -5.21 -6.03
C ARG A 625 -3.46 -4.43 -7.32
N ALA A 626 -3.28 -3.11 -7.24
CA ALA A 626 -2.97 -2.29 -8.42
C ALA A 626 -1.65 -2.68 -9.13
N ARG A 627 -0.73 -3.36 -8.44
CA ARG A 627 0.55 -3.87 -8.98
C ARG A 627 0.45 -5.31 -9.49
N LEU A 628 -0.40 -6.11 -8.88
CA LEU A 628 -0.54 -7.53 -9.22
C LEU A 628 -1.60 -7.77 -10.29
N ASP A 629 -2.66 -6.98 -10.33
CA ASP A 629 -3.82 -7.16 -11.21
C ASP A 629 -4.00 -5.94 -12.14
N ALA A 630 -3.67 -6.11 -13.40
CA ALA A 630 -3.80 -5.08 -14.43
C ALA A 630 -5.25 -4.59 -14.61
N ARG A 631 -6.27 -5.40 -14.28
CA ARG A 631 -7.68 -5.03 -14.36
C ARG A 631 -8.03 -3.84 -13.48
N VAL A 632 -7.38 -3.73 -12.29
CA VAL A 632 -7.56 -2.61 -11.36
C VAL A 632 -7.15 -1.29 -12.03
N ARG A 633 -6.00 -1.28 -12.71
CA ARG A 633 -5.50 -0.10 -13.44
C ARG A 633 -6.36 0.22 -14.67
N MET A 634 -6.74 -0.80 -15.45
CA MET A 634 -7.66 -0.59 -16.57
C MET A 634 -8.98 0.05 -16.13
N LEU A 635 -9.52 -0.35 -14.99
CA LEU A 635 -10.72 0.28 -14.43
C LEU A 635 -10.45 1.73 -14.03
N ALA A 636 -9.32 2.02 -13.38
CA ALA A 636 -8.91 3.37 -13.00
C ALA A 636 -8.81 4.28 -14.24
N ASP A 637 -8.17 3.83 -15.31
CA ASP A 637 -8.03 4.61 -16.55
C ASP A 637 -9.38 4.93 -17.20
N ARG A 638 -10.30 3.95 -17.23
CA ARG A 638 -11.67 4.16 -17.73
C ARG A 638 -12.43 5.17 -16.89
N LEU A 639 -12.29 5.09 -15.55
CA LEU A 639 -12.94 6.03 -14.63
C LEU A 639 -12.32 7.44 -14.73
N ALA A 640 -11.00 7.52 -14.93
CA ALA A 640 -10.34 8.82 -15.16
C ALA A 640 -10.84 9.50 -16.43
N ALA A 641 -10.98 8.74 -17.52
CA ALA A 641 -11.54 9.25 -18.77
C ALA A 641 -13.01 9.71 -18.60
N TYR A 642 -13.83 8.97 -17.86
CA TYR A 642 -15.20 9.36 -17.52
C TYR A 642 -15.22 10.65 -16.66
N ALA A 643 -14.39 10.73 -15.64
CA ALA A 643 -14.33 11.85 -14.73
C ALA A 643 -13.86 13.16 -15.43
N ALA A 644 -12.88 13.05 -16.35
CA ALA A 644 -12.40 14.20 -17.14
C ALA A 644 -13.52 14.88 -17.95
N VAL A 645 -14.44 14.10 -18.54
CA VAL A 645 -15.60 14.62 -19.26
C VAL A 645 -16.60 15.31 -18.31
N ARG A 646 -16.72 14.80 -17.09
CA ARG A 646 -17.63 15.33 -16.08
C ARG A 646 -17.11 16.64 -15.47
N GLY A 647 -15.81 16.70 -15.16
CA GLY A 647 -15.16 17.89 -14.61
C GLY A 647 -15.20 19.12 -15.53
N GLN A 648 -15.30 18.90 -16.85
CA GLN A 648 -15.45 20.00 -17.83
C GLN A 648 -16.88 20.58 -17.91
N ARG A 649 -17.87 19.90 -17.32
CA ARG A 649 -19.29 20.28 -17.38
C ARG A 649 -19.81 20.92 -16.07
N GLY A 650 -19.04 20.89 -15.01
CA GLY A 650 -19.34 21.51 -13.72
C GLY A 650 -18.57 22.81 -13.53
#